data_54aacc1aaeec711a83ad1153ed3571e7
#
_entry.id   54aacc1aaeec711a83ad1153ed3571e7
#
_cell.length_a   1.000
_cell.length_b   1.000
_cell.length_c   1.000
_cell.angle_alpha   90.00
_cell.angle_beta   90.00
_cell.angle_gamma   90.00
#
_symmetry.space_group_name_H-M   'P 1'
#
loop_
_entity.id
_entity.type
_entity.pdbx_description
1 polymer ?
#
loop_
_entity_poly.entity_id
_entity_poly.type
_entity_poly.pdbx_seq_one_letter_code
_entity_poly.pdbx_strand_id
1 'polypeptide(L)'
;MCIRDRASASNKLFRDNLSKGQTGLSVAFDLPTQTGYDSDHQLARGEVGKVGVPINHLGDMRTLFKDIPLDKMNTSMTINATAPWLLALYVALAEEQDLKVNALQGTVQNDIIKEYLSRGTYIFPPEDSLNLIADVTEYCYRNIPKWNPINICSYHLQEAGATIEEEVAFAISTATAVLDKIRLRVSAKDFPFVVGRVSFFVNAGIKFISEICKMRAFVELWNEICLTKYGVKEEKLRRFRYGVQVNSLGLTEQQPENNVYRILLELLAVTLSKNARARAIQLPAWNEAMGLPRPWDQQWSLRMQQVLAYETDLLEYEDIFDQNPVINQKVKKILGEVNLKVEKIDKMGGTVAALDYMKRALVSSNAKRLSKIESGETIVVGVNKFTTSEESGLSSGDGDSVQVVDKKIEKIQISSLTDWRSKRNNNLVEKAKDNLKDAARKKINIMTASIEAAKAGVTTGEWADTMREVFGEFRAPTGVTVSKSSDSESLPTLQKKVKEVSKKLKRNIKLLIGKPGLDGHSNGAEQIAMRAKEAGFDVVYQGIRLTPNQIVNSALEESVHIIGLSILSGSHLEILEDLTNLLKTKNMTKIPVIVGGIIPEKDFEIIRKMGVKKVYTPKDYDLNTIISDMSDFVEQSAA
;
A
#
# COMPACT_ATOMS: atom_id res chain seq x y z
N MET A 1 -6.43 -12.98 0.78
CA MET A 1 -5.01 -12.87 1.21
C MET A 1 -4.92 -13.32 2.65
N CYS A 2 -4.07 -14.30 2.99
CA CYS A 2 -3.99 -14.81 4.35
C CYS A 2 -2.93 -14.03 5.12
N ILE A 3 -3.37 -13.04 5.87
CA ILE A 3 -2.50 -12.30 6.81
C ILE A 3 -2.36 -13.17 8.06
N ARG A 4 -1.15 -13.68 8.30
CA ARG A 4 -0.78 -14.40 9.52
C ARG A 4 0.52 -13.81 10.05
N ASP A 5 0.65 -13.89 11.34
CA ASP A 5 1.65 -13.20 12.14
C ASP A 5 3.04 -13.86 12.14
N ARG A 6 3.17 -15.08 11.60
CA ARG A 6 4.44 -15.85 11.58
C ARG A 6 4.45 -16.94 10.51
N ALA A 7 5.65 -17.34 10.11
CA ALA A 7 5.88 -18.33 9.05
C ALA A 7 5.22 -19.69 9.35
N SER A 8 5.31 -20.19 10.59
CA SER A 8 4.71 -21.49 10.96
C SER A 8 3.18 -21.49 10.93
N ALA A 9 2.53 -20.41 11.36
CA ALA A 9 1.07 -20.30 11.31
C ALA A 9 0.57 -20.15 9.87
N SER A 10 1.30 -19.41 9.02
CA SER A 10 1.03 -19.31 7.58
C SER A 10 1.21 -20.65 6.88
N ASN A 11 2.27 -21.39 7.19
CA ASN A 11 2.50 -22.73 6.66
C ASN A 11 1.32 -23.67 6.97
N LYS A 12 0.89 -23.71 8.23
CA LYS A 12 -0.26 -24.52 8.64
C LYS A 12 -1.50 -24.17 7.82
N LEU A 13 -1.81 -22.89 7.71
CA LEU A 13 -2.97 -22.41 6.92
C LEU A 13 -2.85 -22.78 5.45
N PHE A 14 -1.67 -22.63 4.84
CA PHE A 14 -1.44 -22.99 3.45
C PHE A 14 -1.67 -24.50 3.23
N ARG A 15 -1.12 -25.34 4.08
CA ARG A 15 -1.32 -26.80 4.00
C ARG A 15 -2.78 -27.20 4.19
N ASP A 16 -3.48 -26.58 5.15
CA ASP A 16 -4.91 -26.81 5.38
C ASP A 16 -5.74 -26.41 4.14
N ASN A 17 -5.39 -25.30 3.50
CA ASN A 17 -6.08 -24.86 2.28
C ASN A 17 -5.75 -25.73 1.06
N LEU A 18 -4.50 -26.13 0.90
CA LEU A 18 -4.09 -27.06 -0.17
C LEU A 18 -4.80 -28.39 -0.04
N SER A 19 -4.96 -28.94 1.18
CA SER A 19 -5.71 -30.17 1.42
C SER A 19 -7.19 -30.08 1.05
N LYS A 20 -7.73 -28.82 0.98
CA LYS A 20 -9.11 -28.52 0.56
C LYS A 20 -9.24 -28.17 -0.92
N GLY A 21 -8.17 -28.38 -1.71
CA GLY A 21 -8.17 -28.19 -3.17
C GLY A 21 -7.72 -26.81 -3.67
N GLN A 22 -7.14 -25.97 -2.82
CA GLN A 22 -6.50 -24.74 -3.28
C GLN A 22 -5.29 -25.08 -4.16
N THR A 23 -5.09 -24.34 -5.27
CA THR A 23 -4.04 -24.62 -6.27
C THR A 23 -2.94 -23.57 -6.34
N GLY A 24 -3.02 -22.52 -5.53
CA GLY A 24 -2.03 -21.44 -5.49
C GLY A 24 -1.96 -20.82 -4.11
N LEU A 25 -0.84 -20.15 -3.82
CA LEU A 25 -0.56 -19.49 -2.57
C LEU A 25 -0.38 -17.99 -2.77
N SER A 26 -0.83 -17.20 -1.79
CA SER A 26 -0.58 -15.75 -1.78
C SER A 26 0.02 -15.37 -0.43
N VAL A 27 1.21 -14.77 -0.46
CA VAL A 27 1.97 -14.37 0.72
C VAL A 27 1.99 -12.86 0.83
N ALA A 28 1.52 -12.34 1.96
CA ALA A 28 1.74 -10.95 2.37
C ALA A 28 2.83 -10.93 3.45
N PHE A 29 3.72 -9.95 3.36
CA PHE A 29 4.84 -9.77 4.28
C PHE A 29 4.58 -8.59 5.21
N ASP A 30 5.18 -8.62 6.40
CA ASP A 30 5.08 -7.51 7.34
C ASP A 30 5.89 -6.27 6.89
N LEU A 31 5.66 -5.14 7.54
CA LEU A 31 6.31 -3.89 7.16
C LEU A 31 7.83 -3.91 7.31
N PRO A 32 8.43 -4.51 8.36
CA PRO A 32 9.88 -4.67 8.42
C PRO A 32 10.44 -5.39 7.20
N THR A 33 9.87 -6.54 6.82
CA THR A 33 10.26 -7.30 5.62
C THR A 33 10.10 -6.48 4.35
N GLN A 34 8.99 -5.74 4.20
CA GLN A 34 8.73 -4.92 3.02
C GLN A 34 9.71 -3.75 2.87
N THR A 35 10.19 -3.20 3.98
CA THR A 35 11.06 -2.02 4.02
C THR A 35 12.52 -2.34 4.28
N GLY A 36 12.86 -3.63 4.34
CA GLY A 36 14.25 -4.08 4.48
C GLY A 36 14.84 -3.77 5.85
N TYR A 37 14.09 -4.12 6.91
CA TYR A 37 14.57 -4.10 8.28
C TYR A 37 14.39 -5.48 8.90
N ASP A 38 15.33 -5.87 9.75
CA ASP A 38 15.19 -7.06 10.57
C ASP A 38 14.26 -6.78 11.77
N SER A 39 13.68 -7.83 12.33
CA SER A 39 12.66 -7.73 13.39
C SER A 39 13.16 -7.10 14.69
N ASP A 40 14.48 -7.04 14.91
CA ASP A 40 15.11 -6.41 16.07
C ASP A 40 15.47 -4.94 15.84
N HIS A 41 15.23 -4.39 14.64
CA HIS A 41 15.49 -3.01 14.34
C HIS A 41 14.52 -2.08 15.09
N GLN A 42 14.99 -0.88 15.51
CA GLN A 42 14.17 0.07 16.28
C GLN A 42 12.85 0.45 15.58
N LEU A 43 12.85 0.64 14.25
CA LEU A 43 11.65 0.96 13.49
C LEU A 43 10.69 -0.24 13.35
N ALA A 44 11.15 -1.47 13.54
CA ALA A 44 10.32 -2.67 13.47
C ALA A 44 9.49 -2.90 14.73
N ARG A 45 9.80 -2.20 15.83
CA ARG A 45 9.10 -2.37 17.10
C ARG A 45 7.59 -2.15 16.96
N GLY A 46 6.83 -3.15 17.36
CA GLY A 46 5.38 -3.14 17.26
C GLY A 46 4.81 -3.39 15.87
N GLU A 47 5.63 -3.60 14.83
CA GLU A 47 5.21 -3.85 13.44
C GLU A 47 5.40 -5.30 13.00
N VAL A 48 6.21 -6.08 13.75
CA VAL A 48 6.54 -7.47 13.41
C VAL A 48 5.29 -8.35 13.38
N GLY A 49 5.01 -8.96 12.25
CA GLY A 49 3.90 -9.90 12.08
C GLY A 49 2.49 -9.28 12.01
N LYS A 50 2.33 -7.94 12.07
CA LYS A 50 1.00 -7.31 12.16
C LYS A 50 0.21 -7.32 10.85
N VAL A 51 0.85 -7.03 9.72
CA VAL A 51 0.17 -6.93 8.42
C VAL A 51 0.61 -8.03 7.44
N GLY A 52 1.36 -9.01 7.92
CA GLY A 52 1.88 -10.11 7.10
C GLY A 52 2.96 -10.91 7.82
N VAL A 53 3.58 -11.81 7.09
CA VAL A 53 4.58 -12.74 7.63
C VAL A 53 5.96 -12.06 7.71
N PRO A 54 6.62 -12.07 8.89
CA PRO A 54 8.00 -11.64 9.01
C PRO A 54 8.95 -12.68 8.39
N ILE A 55 9.82 -12.23 7.51
CA ILE A 55 10.88 -13.03 6.87
C ILE A 55 12.21 -12.31 7.04
N ASN A 56 13.00 -12.74 8.00
CA ASN A 56 14.33 -12.18 8.23
C ASN A 56 15.42 -12.90 7.44
N HIS A 57 15.26 -14.20 7.19
CA HIS A 57 16.32 -15.04 6.62
C HIS A 57 15.76 -16.31 5.94
N LEU A 58 16.63 -17.06 5.29
CA LEU A 58 16.29 -18.31 4.59
C LEU A 58 15.60 -19.36 5.51
N GLY A 59 15.93 -19.38 6.80
CA GLY A 59 15.27 -20.26 7.78
C GLY A 59 13.79 -19.97 7.95
N ASP A 60 13.38 -18.71 7.92
CA ASP A 60 11.95 -18.34 7.94
C ASP A 60 11.25 -18.81 6.67
N MET A 61 11.93 -18.70 5.52
CA MET A 61 11.40 -19.17 4.22
C MET A 61 11.23 -20.70 4.23
N ARG A 62 12.20 -21.46 4.78
CA ARG A 62 12.07 -22.90 5.00
C ARG A 62 10.85 -23.25 5.86
N THR A 63 10.63 -22.48 6.92
CA THR A 63 9.48 -22.69 7.81
C THR A 63 8.16 -22.39 7.10
N LEU A 64 8.12 -21.30 6.33
CA LEU A 64 6.92 -20.86 5.59
C LEU A 64 6.47 -21.90 4.56
N PHE A 65 7.42 -22.51 3.83
CA PHE A 65 7.15 -23.45 2.76
C PHE A 65 7.42 -24.92 3.11
N LYS A 66 7.57 -25.22 4.40
CA LYS A 66 7.78 -26.60 4.85
C LYS A 66 6.66 -27.53 4.34
N ASP A 67 7.05 -28.65 3.76
CA ASP A 67 6.14 -29.68 3.20
C ASP A 67 5.19 -29.16 2.09
N ILE A 68 5.58 -28.09 1.38
CA ILE A 68 4.86 -27.54 0.23
C ILE A 68 5.72 -27.73 -1.02
N PRO A 69 5.20 -28.39 -2.07
CA PRO A 69 5.96 -28.65 -3.30
C PRO A 69 6.05 -27.37 -4.16
N LEU A 70 7.18 -26.67 -4.08
CA LEU A 70 7.40 -25.35 -4.73
C LEU A 70 7.32 -25.43 -6.26
N ASP A 71 7.72 -26.56 -6.86
CA ASP A 71 7.69 -26.80 -8.30
C ASP A 71 6.28 -27.00 -8.88
N LYS A 72 5.30 -27.29 -8.01
CA LYS A 72 3.89 -27.53 -8.39
C LYS A 72 2.98 -26.37 -8.00
N MET A 73 3.40 -25.50 -7.05
CA MET A 73 2.58 -24.42 -6.54
C MET A 73 2.80 -23.13 -7.31
N ASN A 74 1.68 -22.44 -7.61
CA ASN A 74 1.75 -21.05 -8.07
C ASN A 74 1.80 -20.13 -6.86
N THR A 75 2.95 -19.54 -6.61
CA THR A 75 3.18 -18.69 -5.43
C THR A 75 3.19 -17.22 -5.79
N SER A 76 2.25 -16.45 -5.25
CA SER A 76 2.19 -15.00 -5.39
C SER A 76 2.77 -14.32 -4.16
N MET A 77 3.69 -13.37 -4.34
CA MET A 77 4.32 -12.59 -3.28
C MET A 77 3.97 -11.10 -3.44
N THR A 78 3.24 -10.57 -2.45
CA THR A 78 2.92 -9.14 -2.40
C THR A 78 4.11 -8.39 -1.80
N ILE A 79 5.10 -8.08 -2.64
CA ILE A 79 6.36 -7.48 -2.24
C ILE A 79 6.91 -6.56 -3.35
N ASN A 80 7.53 -5.44 -2.98
CA ASN A 80 8.01 -4.40 -3.89
C ASN A 80 9.48 -4.07 -3.68
N ALA A 81 9.86 -3.22 -2.74
CA ALA A 81 11.24 -2.78 -2.57
C ALA A 81 12.23 -3.92 -2.29
N THR A 82 11.82 -4.92 -1.52
CA THR A 82 12.61 -6.12 -1.20
C THR A 82 12.24 -7.32 -2.10
N ALA A 83 11.51 -7.12 -3.19
CA ALA A 83 11.15 -8.20 -4.12
C ALA A 83 12.34 -9.00 -4.65
N PRO A 84 13.48 -8.38 -5.04
CA PRO A 84 14.67 -9.11 -5.45
C PRO A 84 15.16 -10.07 -4.36
N TRP A 85 15.15 -9.61 -3.10
CA TRP A 85 15.60 -10.41 -1.96
C TRP A 85 14.66 -11.58 -1.65
N LEU A 86 13.35 -11.32 -1.56
CA LEU A 86 12.39 -12.38 -1.27
C LEU A 86 12.35 -13.46 -2.37
N LEU A 87 12.50 -13.05 -3.64
CA LEU A 87 12.65 -13.99 -4.74
C LEU A 87 13.97 -14.77 -4.64
N ALA A 88 15.06 -14.12 -4.24
CA ALA A 88 16.35 -14.78 -4.04
C ALA A 88 16.28 -15.84 -2.93
N LEU A 89 15.62 -15.54 -1.80
CA LEU A 89 15.34 -16.51 -0.73
C LEU A 89 14.50 -17.69 -1.23
N TYR A 90 13.50 -17.45 -2.07
CA TYR A 90 12.64 -18.49 -2.63
C TYR A 90 13.39 -19.40 -3.59
N VAL A 91 14.23 -18.84 -4.45
CA VAL A 91 15.09 -19.57 -5.37
C VAL A 91 16.14 -20.38 -4.58
N ALA A 92 16.80 -19.77 -3.60
CA ALA A 92 17.77 -20.47 -2.73
C ALA A 92 17.13 -21.67 -2.03
N LEU A 93 15.90 -21.52 -1.53
CA LEU A 93 15.16 -22.63 -0.92
C LEU A 93 14.85 -23.75 -1.92
N ALA A 94 14.46 -23.42 -3.15
CA ALA A 94 14.20 -24.40 -4.19
C ALA A 94 15.47 -25.18 -4.56
N GLU A 95 16.62 -24.50 -4.67
CA GLU A 95 17.93 -25.14 -4.92
C GLU A 95 18.39 -26.03 -3.75
N GLU A 96 18.13 -25.64 -2.49
CA GLU A 96 18.37 -26.52 -1.33
C GLU A 96 17.52 -27.80 -1.32
N GLN A 97 16.37 -27.76 -2.00
CA GLN A 97 15.48 -28.93 -2.15
C GLN A 97 15.77 -29.72 -3.43
N ASP A 98 16.87 -29.45 -4.13
CA ASP A 98 17.25 -30.04 -5.41
C ASP A 98 16.17 -29.90 -6.49
N LEU A 99 15.34 -28.86 -6.43
CA LEU A 99 14.30 -28.58 -7.41
C LEU A 99 14.88 -27.86 -8.63
N LYS A 100 14.33 -28.16 -9.80
CA LYS A 100 14.64 -27.42 -11.03
C LYS A 100 14.08 -26.00 -10.95
N VAL A 101 14.93 -25.01 -10.85
CA VAL A 101 14.54 -23.58 -10.72
C VAL A 101 13.59 -23.14 -11.84
N ASN A 102 13.77 -23.64 -13.07
CA ASN A 102 12.89 -23.34 -14.20
C ASN A 102 11.47 -23.94 -14.09
N ALA A 103 11.22 -24.83 -13.13
CA ALA A 103 9.88 -25.34 -12.84
C ALA A 103 9.06 -24.37 -11.97
N LEU A 104 9.72 -23.47 -11.22
CA LEU A 104 9.06 -22.51 -10.34
C LEU A 104 8.07 -21.64 -11.11
N GLN A 105 6.90 -21.44 -10.52
CA GLN A 105 5.85 -20.61 -11.09
C GLN A 105 5.22 -19.70 -10.01
N GLY A 106 4.92 -18.48 -10.40
CA GLY A 106 4.40 -17.51 -9.45
C GLY A 106 4.45 -16.08 -9.96
N THR A 107 4.35 -15.17 -9.03
CA THR A 107 4.34 -13.74 -9.30
C THR A 107 4.99 -12.99 -8.13
N VAL A 108 5.83 -12.01 -8.42
CA VAL A 108 6.14 -10.91 -7.49
C VAL A 108 5.46 -9.65 -7.95
N GLN A 109 4.98 -8.83 -7.02
CA GLN A 109 4.35 -7.56 -7.36
C GLN A 109 5.36 -6.61 -8.01
N ASN A 110 6.46 -6.32 -7.33
CA ASN A 110 7.62 -5.62 -7.88
C ASN A 110 7.29 -4.30 -8.61
N ASP A 111 6.26 -3.60 -8.12
CA ASP A 111 5.85 -2.28 -8.60
C ASP A 111 6.28 -1.21 -7.60
N ILE A 112 7.40 -0.56 -7.88
CA ILE A 112 7.97 0.41 -6.95
C ILE A 112 7.40 1.82 -7.13
N ILE A 113 6.94 2.19 -8.31
CA ILE A 113 6.45 3.55 -8.59
C ILE A 113 5.23 3.86 -7.72
N LYS A 114 4.30 2.92 -7.58
CA LYS A 114 3.14 3.12 -6.70
C LYS A 114 3.53 3.30 -5.23
N GLU A 115 4.67 2.75 -4.80
CA GLU A 115 5.14 2.93 -3.44
C GLU A 115 5.55 4.38 -3.16
N TYR A 116 6.20 5.05 -4.14
CA TYR A 116 6.49 6.48 -4.03
C TYR A 116 5.24 7.35 -4.07
N LEU A 117 4.20 6.91 -4.78
CA LEU A 117 2.97 7.67 -4.97
C LEU A 117 1.98 7.53 -3.80
N SER A 118 1.85 6.31 -3.21
CA SER A 118 0.73 6.02 -2.31
C SER A 118 1.08 5.24 -1.05
N ARG A 119 1.84 4.13 -1.13
CA ARG A 119 2.03 3.22 0.00
C ARG A 119 3.26 3.50 0.86
N GLY A 120 4.30 4.10 0.30
CA GLY A 120 5.49 4.50 1.04
C GLY A 120 6.41 3.36 1.48
N THR A 121 6.28 2.12 0.99
CA THR A 121 7.20 1.01 1.32
C THR A 121 8.37 0.91 0.34
N TYR A 122 8.92 2.04 -0.07
CA TYR A 122 10.16 2.15 -0.86
C TYR A 122 11.39 2.19 0.05
N ILE A 123 12.57 1.92 -0.50
CA ILE A 123 13.87 1.98 0.22
C ILE A 123 14.83 2.91 -0.52
N PHE A 124 15.14 2.61 -1.77
CA PHE A 124 16.17 3.24 -2.58
C PHE A 124 15.62 4.37 -3.46
N PRO A 125 16.48 5.20 -4.08
CA PRO A 125 16.06 6.17 -5.08
C PRO A 125 15.27 5.53 -6.24
N PRO A 126 14.34 6.27 -6.88
CA PRO A 126 13.46 5.73 -7.90
C PRO A 126 14.18 5.08 -9.09
N GLU A 127 15.26 5.69 -9.58
CA GLU A 127 16.03 5.17 -10.72
C GLU A 127 16.73 3.84 -10.39
N ASP A 128 17.32 3.72 -9.19
CA ASP A 128 17.97 2.49 -8.75
C ASP A 128 16.93 1.39 -8.50
N SER A 129 15.79 1.76 -7.94
CA SER A 129 14.66 0.84 -7.76
C SER A 129 14.12 0.29 -9.09
N LEU A 130 14.02 1.13 -10.14
CA LEU A 130 13.64 0.66 -11.47
C LEU A 130 14.70 -0.27 -12.09
N ASN A 131 15.98 -0.04 -11.80
CA ASN A 131 17.04 -0.96 -12.22
C ASN A 131 16.92 -2.32 -11.54
N LEU A 132 16.56 -2.36 -10.26
CA LEU A 132 16.29 -3.61 -9.53
C LEU A 132 15.09 -4.39 -10.10
N ILE A 133 14.02 -3.70 -10.52
CA ILE A 133 12.91 -4.33 -11.24
C ILE A 133 13.37 -4.97 -12.54
N ALA A 134 14.23 -4.27 -13.27
CA ALA A 134 14.78 -4.79 -14.53
C ALA A 134 15.70 -6.01 -14.28
N ASP A 135 16.47 -6.03 -13.19
CA ASP A 135 17.28 -7.18 -12.79
C ASP A 135 16.42 -8.42 -12.51
N VAL A 136 15.36 -8.27 -11.71
CA VAL A 136 14.40 -9.34 -11.44
C VAL A 136 13.75 -9.84 -12.72
N THR A 137 13.34 -8.93 -13.61
CA THR A 137 12.65 -9.28 -14.84
C THR A 137 13.57 -10.06 -15.79
N GLU A 138 14.80 -9.61 -15.97
CA GLU A 138 15.79 -10.29 -16.78
C GLU A 138 16.12 -11.68 -16.23
N TYR A 139 16.34 -11.78 -14.92
CA TYR A 139 16.59 -13.05 -14.24
C TYR A 139 15.43 -14.04 -14.44
N CYS A 140 14.19 -13.58 -14.21
CA CYS A 140 13.01 -14.42 -14.38
C CYS A 140 12.84 -14.91 -15.82
N TYR A 141 13.04 -14.02 -16.79
CA TYR A 141 12.93 -14.40 -18.19
C TYR A 141 13.91 -15.52 -18.56
N ARG A 142 15.16 -15.45 -18.07
CA ARG A 142 16.22 -16.41 -18.38
C ARG A 142 16.13 -17.71 -17.59
N ASN A 143 15.82 -17.64 -16.30
CA ASN A 143 16.00 -18.76 -15.37
C ASN A 143 14.69 -19.38 -14.86
N ILE A 144 13.63 -18.58 -14.71
CA ILE A 144 12.33 -19.02 -14.19
C ILE A 144 11.17 -18.58 -15.12
N PRO A 145 11.10 -19.15 -16.34
CA PRO A 145 10.23 -18.65 -17.42
C PRO A 145 8.73 -18.70 -17.13
N LYS A 146 8.30 -19.40 -16.08
CA LYS A 146 6.90 -19.45 -15.64
C LYS A 146 6.55 -18.41 -14.57
N TRP A 147 7.52 -17.58 -14.15
CA TRP A 147 7.33 -16.52 -13.16
C TRP A 147 6.92 -15.21 -13.81
N ASN A 148 5.92 -14.54 -13.23
CA ASN A 148 5.57 -13.16 -13.61
C ASN A 148 6.40 -12.19 -12.76
N PRO A 149 7.37 -11.48 -13.36
CA PRO A 149 8.33 -10.67 -12.58
C PRO A 149 7.78 -9.33 -12.15
N ILE A 150 6.62 -8.90 -12.70
CA ILE A 150 6.02 -7.60 -12.43
C ILE A 150 4.50 -7.65 -12.52
N ASN A 151 3.86 -6.96 -11.57
CA ASN A 151 2.43 -6.72 -11.54
C ASN A 151 2.18 -5.26 -11.19
N ILE A 152 1.78 -4.43 -12.16
CA ILE A 152 1.49 -3.01 -11.97
C ILE A 152 0.18 -2.85 -11.18
N CYS A 153 0.26 -2.24 -10.00
CA CYS A 153 -0.84 -2.20 -9.04
C CYS A 153 -1.45 -0.82 -8.91
N SER A 154 -2.40 -0.49 -9.78
CA SER A 154 -3.05 0.82 -9.78
C SER A 154 -4.15 0.97 -8.72
N TYR A 155 -4.64 -0.13 -8.13
CA TYR A 155 -5.67 -0.03 -7.10
C TYR A 155 -5.25 0.82 -5.89
N HIS A 156 -3.97 0.82 -5.52
CA HIS A 156 -3.45 1.69 -4.48
C HIS A 156 -3.49 3.20 -4.85
N LEU A 157 -3.43 3.52 -6.14
CA LEU A 157 -3.56 4.90 -6.60
C LEU A 157 -4.99 5.40 -6.39
N GLN A 158 -5.96 4.55 -6.64
CA GLN A 158 -7.36 4.85 -6.42
C GLN A 158 -7.65 4.98 -4.90
N GLU A 159 -7.10 4.12 -4.07
CA GLU A 159 -7.16 4.23 -2.60
C GLU A 159 -6.52 5.54 -2.10
N ALA A 160 -5.51 6.04 -2.80
CA ALA A 160 -4.93 7.36 -2.54
C ALA A 160 -5.73 8.53 -3.12
N GLY A 161 -6.85 8.28 -3.81
CA GLY A 161 -7.78 9.28 -4.31
C GLY A 161 -7.71 9.56 -5.81
N ALA A 162 -7.03 8.73 -6.62
CA ALA A 162 -6.98 8.89 -8.06
C ALA A 162 -8.39 8.91 -8.68
N THR A 163 -8.58 9.78 -9.66
CA THR A 163 -9.72 9.66 -10.59
C THR A 163 -9.49 8.46 -11.53
N ILE A 164 -10.52 8.07 -12.26
CA ILE A 164 -10.42 6.99 -13.27
C ILE A 164 -9.30 7.28 -14.27
N GLU A 165 -9.23 8.52 -14.76
CA GLU A 165 -8.25 8.96 -15.75
C GLU A 165 -6.83 9.00 -15.17
N GLU A 166 -6.69 9.36 -13.89
CA GLU A 166 -5.40 9.33 -13.18
C GLU A 166 -4.94 7.90 -12.92
N GLU A 167 -5.84 7.01 -12.52
CA GLU A 167 -5.51 5.61 -12.32
C GLU A 167 -4.97 4.98 -13.60
N VAL A 168 -5.68 5.15 -14.73
CA VAL A 168 -5.26 4.60 -16.03
C VAL A 168 -3.94 5.22 -16.49
N ALA A 169 -3.84 6.57 -16.48
CA ALA A 169 -2.65 7.27 -16.96
C ALA A 169 -1.40 6.89 -16.14
N PHE A 170 -1.49 6.88 -14.82
CA PHE A 170 -0.34 6.61 -13.96
C PHE A 170 0.08 5.13 -14.00
N ALA A 171 -0.87 4.19 -14.11
CA ALA A 171 -0.57 2.78 -14.29
C ALA A 171 0.16 2.52 -15.62
N ILE A 172 -0.32 3.11 -16.71
CA ILE A 172 0.29 2.96 -18.03
C ILE A 172 1.67 3.63 -18.05
N SER A 173 1.82 4.83 -17.49
CA SER A 173 3.12 5.51 -17.38
C SER A 173 4.12 4.68 -16.55
N THR A 174 3.67 4.05 -15.46
CA THR A 174 4.50 3.12 -14.67
C THR A 174 4.95 1.92 -15.50
N ALA A 175 4.02 1.28 -16.21
CA ALA A 175 4.34 0.13 -17.06
C ALA A 175 5.34 0.48 -18.16
N THR A 176 5.17 1.64 -18.80
CA THR A 176 6.08 2.10 -19.84
C THR A 176 7.46 2.44 -19.29
N ALA A 177 7.56 3.10 -18.12
CA ALA A 177 8.85 3.36 -17.49
C ALA A 177 9.65 2.08 -17.21
N VAL A 178 8.98 1.04 -16.73
CA VAL A 178 9.61 -0.27 -16.49
C VAL A 178 10.02 -0.93 -17.81
N LEU A 179 9.14 -0.97 -18.81
CA LEU A 179 9.44 -1.59 -20.09
C LEU A 179 10.59 -0.88 -20.83
N ASP A 180 10.67 0.44 -20.74
CA ASP A 180 11.76 1.22 -21.35
C ASP A 180 13.12 0.86 -20.70
N LYS A 181 13.17 0.60 -19.39
CA LYS A 181 14.39 0.10 -18.72
C LYS A 181 14.75 -1.32 -19.15
N ILE A 182 13.77 -2.22 -19.24
CA ILE A 182 13.98 -3.63 -19.58
C ILE A 182 14.40 -3.77 -21.06
N ARG A 183 13.85 -2.94 -21.95
CA ARG A 183 14.20 -2.94 -23.39
C ARG A 183 15.69 -2.79 -23.65
N LEU A 184 16.40 -2.12 -22.74
CA LEU A 184 17.85 -1.93 -22.85
C LEU A 184 18.67 -3.17 -22.45
N ARG A 185 18.06 -4.18 -21.85
CA ARG A 185 18.74 -5.35 -21.25
C ARG A 185 18.42 -6.68 -21.94
N VAL A 186 17.35 -6.74 -22.71
CA VAL A 186 16.93 -7.95 -23.43
C VAL A 186 17.04 -7.74 -24.94
N SER A 187 17.21 -8.84 -25.67
CA SER A 187 17.28 -8.75 -27.14
C SER A 187 15.95 -8.27 -27.73
N ALA A 188 16.00 -7.64 -28.91
CA ALA A 188 14.79 -7.21 -29.62
C ALA A 188 13.86 -8.38 -29.95
N LYS A 189 14.41 -9.60 -30.13
CA LYS A 189 13.65 -10.83 -30.34
C LYS A 189 12.89 -11.28 -29.10
N ASP A 190 13.48 -11.10 -27.92
CA ASP A 190 12.95 -11.57 -26.64
C ASP A 190 11.99 -10.58 -26.00
N PHE A 191 12.16 -9.29 -26.29
CA PHE A 191 11.39 -8.22 -25.67
C PHE A 191 9.86 -8.37 -25.78
N PRO A 192 9.27 -8.81 -26.91
CA PRO A 192 7.83 -9.07 -26.99
C PRO A 192 7.33 -10.09 -25.96
N PHE A 193 8.12 -11.11 -25.65
CA PHE A 193 7.75 -12.12 -24.64
C PHE A 193 7.79 -11.53 -23.22
N VAL A 194 8.72 -10.61 -22.95
CA VAL A 194 8.75 -9.89 -21.67
C VAL A 194 7.53 -8.99 -21.55
N VAL A 195 7.15 -8.26 -22.60
CA VAL A 195 5.90 -7.46 -22.62
C VAL A 195 4.69 -8.35 -22.30
N GLY A 196 4.60 -9.52 -22.89
CA GLY A 196 3.53 -10.50 -22.63
C GLY A 196 3.51 -11.06 -21.18
N ARG A 197 4.55 -10.80 -20.38
CA ARG A 197 4.61 -11.19 -18.95
C ARG A 197 4.17 -10.10 -18.00
N VAL A 198 4.07 -8.84 -18.44
CA VAL A 198 3.53 -7.76 -17.61
C VAL A 198 2.09 -8.08 -17.25
N SER A 199 1.75 -7.95 -16.00
CA SER A 199 0.38 -8.06 -15.49
C SER A 199 0.03 -6.82 -14.69
N PHE A 200 -1.28 -6.62 -14.49
CA PHE A 200 -1.82 -5.48 -13.77
C PHE A 200 -2.74 -5.92 -12.64
N PHE A 201 -2.88 -5.08 -11.64
CA PHE A 201 -3.90 -5.24 -10.61
C PHE A 201 -4.57 -3.89 -10.40
N VAL A 202 -5.78 -3.75 -10.97
CA VAL A 202 -6.50 -2.49 -11.06
C VAL A 202 -7.63 -2.44 -10.02
N ASN A 203 -8.26 -1.29 -9.87
CA ASN A 203 -9.37 -1.10 -8.96
C ASN A 203 -10.73 -1.23 -9.67
N ALA A 204 -11.79 -1.54 -8.91
CA ALA A 204 -13.18 -1.36 -9.33
C ALA A 204 -13.95 -0.66 -8.19
N GLY A 205 -14.45 0.56 -8.45
CA GLY A 205 -15.20 1.36 -7.52
C GLY A 205 -16.71 1.36 -7.80
N ILE A 206 -17.46 2.09 -6.98
CA ILE A 206 -18.93 2.07 -6.97
C ILE A 206 -19.59 2.68 -8.22
N LYS A 207 -18.86 3.45 -9.03
CA LYS A 207 -19.43 4.07 -10.24
C LYS A 207 -19.52 3.07 -11.39
N PHE A 208 -20.43 2.12 -11.27
CA PHE A 208 -20.62 0.94 -12.08
C PHE A 208 -20.31 1.11 -13.59
N ILE A 209 -21.02 2.01 -14.28
CA ILE A 209 -20.81 2.23 -15.72
C ILE A 209 -19.42 2.80 -16.02
N SER A 210 -18.92 3.66 -15.15
CA SER A 210 -17.59 4.27 -15.32
C SER A 210 -16.49 3.23 -15.17
N GLU A 211 -16.65 2.27 -14.27
CA GLU A 211 -15.70 1.17 -14.06
C GLU A 211 -15.66 0.23 -15.28
N ILE A 212 -16.82 -0.14 -15.85
CA ILE A 212 -16.89 -0.89 -17.11
C ILE A 212 -16.09 -0.16 -18.21
N CYS A 213 -16.30 1.15 -18.37
CA CYS A 213 -15.58 1.94 -19.36
C CYS A 213 -14.08 2.04 -19.08
N LYS A 214 -13.66 2.14 -17.81
CA LYS A 214 -12.25 2.13 -17.41
C LYS A 214 -11.55 0.85 -17.82
N MET A 215 -12.17 -0.32 -17.54
CA MET A 215 -11.60 -1.62 -17.91
C MET A 215 -11.36 -1.71 -19.43
N ARG A 216 -12.33 -1.26 -20.23
CA ARG A 216 -12.20 -1.21 -21.70
C ARG A 216 -11.09 -0.26 -22.14
N ALA A 217 -11.02 0.94 -21.54
CA ALA A 217 -9.96 1.92 -21.83
C ALA A 217 -8.56 1.35 -21.55
N PHE A 218 -8.37 0.63 -20.46
CA PHE A 218 -7.11 -0.06 -20.18
C PHE A 218 -6.72 -1.06 -21.27
N VAL A 219 -7.69 -1.90 -21.71
CA VAL A 219 -7.46 -2.92 -22.75
C VAL A 219 -7.06 -2.27 -24.08
N GLU A 220 -7.80 -1.25 -24.51
CA GLU A 220 -7.55 -0.54 -25.77
C GLU A 220 -6.18 0.15 -25.73
N LEU A 221 -5.91 0.95 -24.71
CA LEU A 221 -4.67 1.72 -24.58
C LEU A 221 -3.43 0.83 -24.47
N TRP A 222 -3.50 -0.24 -23.69
CA TRP A 222 -2.37 -1.17 -23.57
C TRP A 222 -2.06 -1.87 -24.89
N ASN A 223 -3.09 -2.33 -25.60
CA ASN A 223 -2.92 -2.93 -26.91
C ASN A 223 -2.28 -1.96 -27.91
N GLU A 224 -2.73 -0.70 -27.93
CA GLU A 224 -2.19 0.35 -28.80
C GLU A 224 -0.71 0.62 -28.47
N ILE A 225 -0.36 0.83 -27.20
CA ILE A 225 1.03 1.11 -26.79
C ILE A 225 1.94 -0.08 -27.11
N CYS A 226 1.52 -1.29 -26.84
CA CYS A 226 2.30 -2.47 -27.17
C CYS A 226 2.57 -2.60 -28.68
N LEU A 227 1.59 -2.25 -29.51
CA LEU A 227 1.73 -2.27 -30.96
C LEU A 227 2.59 -1.11 -31.49
N THR A 228 2.26 0.12 -31.10
CA THR A 228 2.84 1.33 -31.71
C THR A 228 4.20 1.70 -31.11
N LYS A 229 4.30 1.75 -29.78
CA LYS A 229 5.57 2.12 -29.10
C LYS A 229 6.57 0.97 -29.07
N TYR A 230 6.12 -0.25 -28.85
CA TYR A 230 6.98 -1.41 -28.63
C TYR A 230 7.09 -2.37 -29.82
N GLY A 231 6.26 -2.22 -30.85
CA GLY A 231 6.30 -3.02 -32.07
C GLY A 231 5.94 -4.49 -31.86
N VAL A 232 5.18 -4.83 -30.82
CA VAL A 232 4.75 -6.19 -30.51
C VAL A 232 3.65 -6.60 -31.47
N LYS A 233 3.96 -7.44 -32.47
CA LYS A 233 3.01 -7.82 -33.54
C LYS A 233 2.01 -8.88 -33.09
N GLU A 234 2.42 -9.78 -32.23
CA GLU A 234 1.64 -10.93 -31.81
C GLU A 234 0.56 -10.50 -30.79
N GLU A 235 -0.72 -10.64 -31.15
CA GLU A 235 -1.86 -10.18 -30.35
C GLU A 235 -1.89 -10.79 -28.94
N LYS A 236 -1.58 -12.09 -28.80
CA LYS A 236 -1.58 -12.74 -27.48
C LYS A 236 -0.58 -12.11 -26.49
N LEU A 237 0.52 -11.48 -26.99
CA LEU A 237 1.54 -10.81 -26.18
C LEU A 237 1.17 -9.37 -25.85
N ARG A 238 0.14 -8.79 -26.52
CA ARG A 238 -0.39 -7.46 -26.22
C ARG A 238 -1.62 -7.48 -25.31
N ARG A 239 -2.09 -8.65 -24.89
CA ARG A 239 -3.27 -8.77 -24.03
C ARG A 239 -3.06 -8.07 -22.70
N PHE A 240 -3.99 -7.21 -22.33
CA PHE A 240 -4.03 -6.62 -20.99
C PHE A 240 -4.40 -7.70 -19.98
N ARG A 241 -3.40 -8.23 -19.29
CA ARG A 241 -3.55 -9.32 -18.32
C ARG A 241 -3.70 -8.71 -16.94
N TYR A 242 -4.87 -8.76 -16.34
CA TYR A 242 -5.10 -8.08 -15.08
C TYR A 242 -6.01 -8.85 -14.13
N GLY A 243 -5.82 -8.58 -12.85
CA GLY A 243 -6.77 -8.83 -11.78
C GLY A 243 -7.40 -7.52 -11.30
N VAL A 244 -8.44 -7.63 -10.51
CA VAL A 244 -9.16 -6.48 -9.95
C VAL A 244 -9.24 -6.59 -8.43
N GLN A 245 -8.89 -5.51 -7.75
CA GLN A 245 -9.25 -5.25 -6.36
C GLN A 245 -10.56 -4.47 -6.35
N VAL A 246 -11.60 -5.04 -5.80
CA VAL A 246 -12.83 -4.29 -5.53
C VAL A 246 -12.55 -3.27 -4.42
N ASN A 247 -13.11 -2.07 -4.56
CA ASN A 247 -12.72 -0.89 -3.82
C ASN A 247 -12.98 -0.99 -2.32
N SER A 248 -11.96 -0.77 -1.49
CA SER A 248 -12.10 -0.62 -0.05
C SER A 248 -12.26 0.84 0.41
N LEU A 249 -11.80 1.82 -0.37
CA LEU A 249 -11.91 3.25 -0.03
C LEU A 249 -13.36 3.74 0.14
N GLY A 250 -14.31 3.10 -0.54
CA GLY A 250 -15.75 3.40 -0.46
C GLY A 250 -16.46 2.75 0.71
N LEU A 251 -15.80 1.85 1.45
CA LEU A 251 -16.38 1.19 2.61
C LEU A 251 -16.44 2.13 3.80
N THR A 252 -17.50 1.99 4.62
CA THR A 252 -17.78 2.87 5.75
C THR A 252 -17.91 2.08 7.05
N GLU A 253 -17.51 2.70 8.16
CA GLU A 253 -17.79 2.17 9.50
C GLU A 253 -19.24 2.38 9.90
N GLN A 254 -19.87 3.47 9.41
CA GLN A 254 -21.28 3.77 9.64
C GLN A 254 -22.14 2.83 8.79
N GLN A 255 -23.11 2.19 9.42
CA GLN A 255 -24.01 1.21 8.79
C GLN A 255 -23.22 0.21 7.93
N PRO A 256 -22.34 -0.60 8.55
CA PRO A 256 -21.37 -1.42 7.83
C PRO A 256 -22.02 -2.50 6.95
N GLU A 257 -23.29 -2.85 7.20
CA GLU A 257 -24.10 -3.75 6.37
C GLU A 257 -24.20 -3.25 4.92
N ASN A 258 -24.24 -1.94 4.71
CA ASN A 258 -24.31 -1.34 3.38
C ASN A 258 -23.07 -1.65 2.54
N ASN A 259 -21.95 -2.02 3.17
CA ASN A 259 -20.72 -2.39 2.46
C ASN A 259 -20.91 -3.68 1.64
N VAL A 260 -21.78 -4.59 2.07
CA VAL A 260 -22.11 -5.81 1.31
C VAL A 260 -22.67 -5.45 -0.05
N TYR A 261 -23.61 -4.50 -0.10
CA TYR A 261 -24.21 -4.03 -1.36
C TYR A 261 -23.22 -3.26 -2.23
N ARG A 262 -22.33 -2.44 -1.62
CA ARG A 262 -21.29 -1.73 -2.34
C ARG A 262 -20.35 -2.72 -3.04
N ILE A 263 -19.82 -3.67 -2.30
CA ILE A 263 -18.92 -4.72 -2.83
C ILE A 263 -19.61 -5.53 -3.94
N LEU A 264 -20.89 -5.88 -3.79
CA LEU A 264 -21.65 -6.62 -4.81
C LEU A 264 -21.79 -5.82 -6.10
N LEU A 265 -22.12 -4.52 -6.03
CA LEU A 265 -22.26 -3.67 -7.22
C LEU A 265 -20.91 -3.47 -7.95
N GLU A 266 -19.83 -3.35 -7.21
CA GLU A 266 -18.48 -3.23 -7.75
C GLU A 266 -18.03 -4.55 -8.39
N LEU A 267 -18.33 -5.68 -7.77
CA LEU A 267 -18.10 -7.02 -8.33
C LEU A 267 -18.86 -7.22 -9.64
N LEU A 268 -20.12 -6.77 -9.71
CA LEU A 268 -20.95 -6.85 -10.93
C LEU A 268 -20.34 -6.03 -12.08
N ALA A 269 -19.78 -4.84 -11.80
CA ALA A 269 -19.12 -4.04 -12.83
C ALA A 269 -17.98 -4.79 -13.51
N VAL A 270 -17.19 -5.54 -12.74
CA VAL A 270 -16.10 -6.39 -13.26
C VAL A 270 -16.63 -7.60 -14.00
N THR A 271 -17.60 -8.31 -13.43
CA THR A 271 -18.14 -9.55 -13.98
C THR A 271 -18.83 -9.33 -15.32
N LEU A 272 -19.54 -8.19 -15.47
CA LEU A 272 -20.24 -7.83 -16.71
C LEU A 272 -19.32 -7.19 -17.78
N SER A 273 -18.07 -6.87 -17.46
CA SER A 273 -17.07 -6.37 -18.42
C SER A 273 -16.41 -7.52 -19.19
N LYS A 274 -17.16 -8.34 -19.90
CA LYS A 274 -16.66 -9.58 -20.53
C LYS A 274 -15.67 -9.31 -21.67
N ASN A 275 -15.84 -8.26 -22.46
CA ASN A 275 -14.88 -7.88 -23.52
C ASN A 275 -13.56 -7.35 -22.97
N ALA A 276 -13.57 -6.89 -21.70
CA ALA A 276 -12.38 -6.50 -20.96
C ALA A 276 -12.16 -7.45 -19.77
N ARG A 277 -12.12 -8.75 -20.06
CA ARG A 277 -12.16 -9.83 -19.06
C ARG A 277 -11.00 -9.80 -18.08
N ALA A 278 -11.30 -9.55 -16.80
CA ALA A 278 -10.37 -9.76 -15.70
C ALA A 278 -10.07 -11.27 -15.49
N ARG A 279 -8.85 -11.59 -15.02
CA ARG A 279 -8.43 -12.98 -14.74
C ARG A 279 -8.67 -13.38 -13.29
N ALA A 280 -8.73 -12.43 -12.40
CA ALA A 280 -8.95 -12.64 -10.98
C ALA A 280 -9.69 -11.45 -10.39
N ILE A 281 -10.47 -11.67 -9.36
CA ILE A 281 -11.16 -10.64 -8.60
C ILE A 281 -10.88 -10.89 -7.12
N GLN A 282 -10.44 -9.85 -6.43
CA GLN A 282 -10.27 -9.86 -4.99
C GLN A 282 -11.28 -8.91 -4.36
N LEU A 283 -12.06 -9.41 -3.41
CA LEU A 283 -13.05 -8.64 -2.67
C LEU A 283 -12.52 -8.31 -1.27
N PRO A 284 -12.73 -7.08 -0.76
CA PRO A 284 -12.53 -6.76 0.64
C PRO A 284 -13.55 -7.51 1.51
N ALA A 285 -13.28 -7.63 2.80
CA ALA A 285 -14.32 -8.03 3.74
C ALA A 285 -15.27 -6.84 4.01
N TRP A 286 -16.52 -7.12 4.29
CA TRP A 286 -17.53 -6.08 4.54
C TRP A 286 -17.15 -5.12 5.69
N ASN A 287 -16.38 -5.61 6.67
CA ASN A 287 -15.91 -4.88 7.84
C ASN A 287 -14.46 -4.38 7.74
N GLU A 288 -13.86 -4.35 6.55
CA GLU A 288 -12.46 -3.93 6.36
C GLU A 288 -12.21 -2.49 6.85
N ALA A 289 -13.20 -1.60 6.75
CA ALA A 289 -13.10 -0.24 7.28
C ALA A 289 -13.01 -0.18 8.82
N MET A 290 -13.38 -1.25 9.52
CA MET A 290 -13.36 -1.35 10.98
C MET A 290 -12.07 -1.97 11.52
N GLY A 291 -11.26 -2.64 10.67
CA GLY A 291 -10.00 -3.30 11.03
C GLY A 291 -9.76 -4.63 10.34
N LEU A 292 -8.88 -5.47 10.91
CA LEU A 292 -8.53 -6.77 10.33
C LEU A 292 -9.72 -7.76 10.41
N PRO A 293 -10.21 -8.27 9.26
CA PRO A 293 -11.38 -9.16 9.24
C PRO A 293 -11.07 -10.54 9.81
N ARG A 294 -12.06 -11.12 10.44
CA ARG A 294 -12.02 -12.51 10.91
C ARG A 294 -12.23 -13.49 9.73
N PRO A 295 -11.86 -14.78 9.87
CA PRO A 295 -12.02 -15.76 8.81
C PRO A 295 -13.47 -15.88 8.28
N TRP A 296 -14.50 -15.76 9.12
CA TRP A 296 -15.88 -15.85 8.67
C TRP A 296 -16.33 -14.58 7.91
N ASP A 297 -15.80 -13.40 8.22
CA ASP A 297 -16.06 -12.16 7.47
C ASP A 297 -15.58 -12.30 6.03
N GLN A 298 -14.41 -12.92 5.83
CA GLN A 298 -13.87 -13.20 4.50
C GLN A 298 -14.70 -14.23 3.72
N GLN A 299 -15.42 -15.10 4.41
CA GLN A 299 -16.29 -16.08 3.76
C GLN A 299 -17.44 -15.41 2.98
N TRP A 300 -17.94 -14.26 3.44
CA TRP A 300 -18.97 -13.51 2.71
C TRP A 300 -18.50 -13.10 1.31
N SER A 301 -17.27 -12.61 1.19
CA SER A 301 -16.69 -12.24 -0.09
C SER A 301 -16.59 -13.43 -1.04
N LEU A 302 -16.25 -14.61 -0.52
CA LEU A 302 -16.25 -15.84 -1.33
C LEU A 302 -17.67 -16.25 -1.74
N ARG A 303 -18.66 -16.18 -0.82
CA ARG A 303 -20.04 -16.52 -1.11
C ARG A 303 -20.67 -15.61 -2.14
N MET A 304 -20.40 -14.29 -2.12
CA MET A 304 -20.88 -13.38 -3.18
C MET A 304 -20.46 -13.84 -4.56
N GLN A 305 -19.17 -14.22 -4.73
CA GLN A 305 -18.68 -14.73 -6.02
C GLN A 305 -19.36 -16.05 -6.43
N GLN A 306 -19.58 -16.94 -5.48
CA GLN A 306 -20.24 -18.23 -5.73
C GLN A 306 -21.72 -18.06 -6.09
N VAL A 307 -22.45 -17.18 -5.40
CA VAL A 307 -23.84 -16.83 -5.73
C VAL A 307 -23.94 -16.30 -7.15
N LEU A 308 -23.06 -15.36 -7.53
CA LEU A 308 -23.04 -14.84 -8.90
C LEU A 308 -22.72 -15.93 -9.93
N ALA A 309 -21.81 -16.84 -9.61
CA ALA A 309 -21.36 -17.86 -10.56
C ALA A 309 -22.33 -19.05 -10.71
N TYR A 310 -23.04 -19.41 -9.64
CA TYR A 310 -23.81 -20.65 -9.61
C TYR A 310 -25.32 -20.47 -9.50
N GLU A 311 -25.80 -19.30 -9.03
CA GLU A 311 -27.24 -19.07 -8.85
C GLU A 311 -27.82 -18.08 -9.87
N THR A 312 -26.95 -17.37 -10.63
CA THR A 312 -27.38 -16.44 -11.69
C THR A 312 -27.00 -16.98 -13.08
N ASP A 313 -27.65 -16.45 -14.10
CA ASP A 313 -27.39 -16.73 -15.51
C ASP A 313 -26.29 -15.85 -16.14
N LEU A 314 -25.59 -15.04 -15.33
CA LEU A 314 -24.60 -14.07 -15.83
C LEU A 314 -23.45 -14.69 -16.61
N LEU A 315 -23.12 -15.97 -16.40
CA LEU A 315 -22.07 -16.68 -17.14
C LEU A 315 -22.55 -17.17 -18.51
N GLU A 316 -23.84 -17.22 -18.76
CA GLU A 316 -24.44 -17.77 -19.99
C GLU A 316 -24.39 -16.78 -21.15
N TYR A 317 -24.30 -15.48 -20.88
CA TYR A 317 -24.35 -14.43 -21.89
C TYR A 317 -22.96 -13.85 -22.19
N GLU A 318 -22.76 -13.39 -23.40
CA GLU A 318 -21.62 -12.56 -23.82
C GLU A 318 -21.72 -11.16 -23.20
N ASP A 319 -20.85 -10.23 -23.61
CA ASP A 319 -20.82 -8.86 -23.08
C ASP A 319 -22.09 -8.08 -23.50
N ILE A 320 -23.02 -7.92 -22.56
CA ILE A 320 -24.30 -7.24 -22.81
C ILE A 320 -24.16 -5.72 -23.06
N PHE A 321 -22.97 -5.15 -22.80
CA PHE A 321 -22.66 -3.75 -23.09
C PHE A 321 -21.87 -3.60 -24.39
N ASP A 322 -21.66 -4.69 -25.15
CA ASP A 322 -20.92 -4.61 -26.40
C ASP A 322 -21.63 -3.71 -27.42
N GLN A 323 -20.85 -2.96 -28.19
CA GLN A 323 -21.32 -2.01 -29.20
C GLN A 323 -22.30 -0.94 -28.69
N ASN A 324 -22.48 -0.81 -27.38
CA ASN A 324 -23.33 0.26 -26.82
C ASN A 324 -22.71 1.64 -27.09
N PRO A 325 -23.42 2.56 -27.81
CA PRO A 325 -22.85 3.86 -28.21
C PRO A 325 -22.49 4.75 -27.01
N VAL A 326 -23.25 4.69 -25.91
CA VAL A 326 -22.98 5.46 -24.69
C VAL A 326 -21.70 4.99 -24.03
N ILE A 327 -21.51 3.67 -23.91
CA ILE A 327 -20.28 3.08 -23.38
C ILE A 327 -19.09 3.46 -24.26
N ASN A 328 -19.21 3.28 -25.58
CA ASN A 328 -18.13 3.59 -26.51
C ASN A 328 -17.72 5.07 -26.48
N GLN A 329 -18.71 6.00 -26.40
CA GLN A 329 -18.44 7.43 -26.25
C GLN A 329 -17.71 7.75 -24.95
N LYS A 330 -18.12 7.12 -23.85
CA LYS A 330 -17.48 7.30 -22.54
C LYS A 330 -16.05 6.75 -22.51
N VAL A 331 -15.80 5.59 -23.12
CA VAL A 331 -14.44 5.01 -23.29
C VAL A 331 -13.56 5.99 -24.07
N LYS A 332 -14.02 6.50 -25.21
CA LYS A 332 -13.27 7.51 -26.01
C LYS A 332 -12.95 8.76 -25.20
N LYS A 333 -13.89 9.25 -24.39
CA LYS A 333 -13.65 10.39 -23.51
C LYS A 333 -12.55 10.09 -22.50
N ILE A 334 -12.63 8.94 -21.81
CA ILE A 334 -11.60 8.51 -20.85
C ILE A 334 -10.23 8.43 -21.53
N LEU A 335 -10.15 7.79 -22.70
CA LEU A 335 -8.89 7.68 -23.46
C LEU A 335 -8.31 9.04 -23.83
N GLY A 336 -9.14 10.00 -24.26
CA GLY A 336 -8.71 11.36 -24.58
C GLY A 336 -8.09 12.07 -23.38
N GLU A 337 -8.71 11.99 -22.20
CA GLU A 337 -8.21 12.62 -20.98
C GLU A 337 -6.96 11.88 -20.44
N VAL A 338 -6.91 10.56 -20.56
CA VAL A 338 -5.74 9.75 -20.20
C VAL A 338 -4.53 10.10 -21.06
N ASN A 339 -4.69 10.17 -22.38
CA ASN A 339 -3.60 10.52 -23.30
C ASN A 339 -3.00 11.89 -22.99
N LEU A 340 -3.82 12.90 -22.68
CA LEU A 340 -3.32 14.21 -22.25
C LEU A 340 -2.47 14.14 -20.98
N LYS A 341 -2.85 13.29 -20.02
CA LYS A 341 -2.07 13.08 -18.79
C LYS A 341 -0.77 12.34 -19.05
N VAL A 342 -0.79 11.29 -19.88
CA VAL A 342 0.43 10.55 -20.28
C VAL A 342 1.40 11.47 -21.04
N GLU A 343 0.93 12.23 -22.02
CA GLU A 343 1.76 13.23 -22.71
C GLU A 343 2.37 14.26 -21.76
N LYS A 344 1.62 14.69 -20.75
CA LYS A 344 2.13 15.62 -19.75
C LYS A 344 3.26 15.00 -18.92
N ILE A 345 3.13 13.74 -18.52
CA ILE A 345 4.16 13.00 -17.82
C ILE A 345 5.41 12.84 -18.69
N ASP A 346 5.23 12.50 -19.97
CA ASP A 346 6.32 12.35 -20.93
C ASP A 346 7.08 13.67 -21.14
N LYS A 347 6.35 14.80 -21.28
CA LYS A 347 6.95 16.15 -21.39
C LYS A 347 7.70 16.58 -20.12
N MET A 348 7.41 16.02 -18.97
CA MET A 348 8.15 16.23 -17.72
C MET A 348 9.46 15.42 -17.64
N GLY A 349 9.76 14.57 -18.61
CA GLY A 349 10.90 13.67 -18.61
C GLY A 349 10.59 12.25 -18.16
N GLY A 350 9.31 11.86 -18.19
CA GLY A 350 8.82 10.52 -17.87
C GLY A 350 8.41 10.34 -16.41
N THR A 351 8.05 9.13 -16.07
CA THR A 351 7.38 8.77 -14.81
C THR A 351 8.18 9.17 -13.57
N VAL A 352 9.51 8.93 -13.56
CA VAL A 352 10.35 9.25 -12.40
C VAL A 352 10.43 10.76 -12.16
N ALA A 353 10.65 11.54 -13.22
CA ALA A 353 10.68 13.00 -13.14
C ALA A 353 9.33 13.61 -12.76
N ALA A 354 8.24 12.93 -13.08
CA ALA A 354 6.86 13.36 -12.80
C ALA A 354 6.31 12.86 -11.46
N LEU A 355 7.07 12.15 -10.61
CA LEU A 355 6.57 11.58 -9.34
C LEU A 355 5.89 12.63 -8.46
N ASP A 356 6.51 13.80 -8.28
CA ASP A 356 5.93 14.89 -7.49
C ASP A 356 4.62 15.44 -8.08
N TYR A 357 4.53 15.51 -9.40
CA TYR A 357 3.29 15.92 -10.08
C TYR A 357 2.19 14.88 -9.84
N MET A 358 2.49 13.60 -10.05
CA MET A 358 1.52 12.53 -9.87
C MET A 358 1.05 12.45 -8.41
N LYS A 359 1.96 12.52 -7.45
CA LYS A 359 1.62 12.52 -6.02
C LYS A 359 0.72 13.70 -5.64
N ARG A 360 1.04 14.92 -6.08
CA ARG A 360 0.19 16.10 -5.85
C ARG A 360 -1.18 15.97 -6.51
N ALA A 361 -1.27 15.36 -7.68
CA ALA A 361 -2.55 15.10 -8.33
C ALA A 361 -3.44 14.20 -7.47
N LEU A 362 -2.90 13.09 -6.94
CA LEU A 362 -3.62 12.18 -6.04
C LEU A 362 -4.13 12.91 -4.78
N VAL A 363 -3.28 13.68 -4.12
CA VAL A 363 -3.65 14.45 -2.92
C VAL A 363 -4.77 15.45 -3.25
N SER A 364 -4.65 16.18 -4.37
CA SER A 364 -5.66 17.15 -4.80
C SER A 364 -6.99 16.49 -5.17
N SER A 365 -6.95 15.35 -5.87
CA SER A 365 -8.16 14.62 -6.26
C SER A 365 -8.89 14.05 -5.04
N ASN A 366 -8.14 13.54 -4.05
CA ASN A 366 -8.73 13.08 -2.80
C ASN A 366 -9.34 14.23 -1.98
N ALA A 367 -8.66 15.37 -1.90
CA ALA A 367 -9.19 16.56 -1.24
C ALA A 367 -10.53 17.02 -1.85
N LYS A 368 -10.61 17.04 -3.20
CA LYS A 368 -11.85 17.35 -3.90
C LYS A 368 -12.96 16.32 -3.63
N ARG A 369 -12.60 15.04 -3.57
CA ARG A 369 -13.56 13.97 -3.23
C ARG A 369 -14.14 14.18 -1.83
N LEU A 370 -13.29 14.43 -0.84
CA LEU A 370 -13.72 14.67 0.54
C LEU A 370 -14.58 15.93 0.64
N SER A 371 -14.18 17.04 0.02
CA SER A 371 -14.96 18.28 0.00
C SER A 371 -16.38 18.10 -0.58
N LYS A 372 -16.55 17.27 -1.61
CA LYS A 372 -17.86 16.93 -2.18
C LYS A 372 -18.72 16.08 -1.24
N ILE A 373 -18.11 15.23 -0.41
CA ILE A 373 -18.81 14.46 0.63
C ILE A 373 -19.19 15.40 1.79
N GLU A 374 -18.28 16.24 2.25
CA GLU A 374 -18.53 17.22 3.32
C GLU A 374 -19.66 18.21 2.96
N SER A 375 -19.67 18.70 1.71
CA SER A 375 -20.72 19.61 1.23
C SER A 375 -22.07 18.93 0.93
N GLY A 376 -22.12 17.59 0.92
CA GLY A 376 -23.31 16.83 0.54
C GLY A 376 -23.56 16.77 -0.97
N GLU A 377 -22.66 17.31 -1.83
CA GLU A 377 -22.72 17.14 -3.30
C GLU A 377 -22.60 15.66 -3.68
N THR A 378 -21.74 14.91 -2.99
CA THR A 378 -21.66 13.47 -3.09
C THR A 378 -22.31 12.82 -1.87
N ILE A 379 -23.38 12.09 -2.11
CA ILE A 379 -24.09 11.36 -1.04
C ILE A 379 -23.38 10.03 -0.80
N VAL A 380 -23.06 9.77 0.48
CA VAL A 380 -22.63 8.47 0.98
C VAL A 380 -23.65 8.02 2.02
N VAL A 381 -24.41 6.98 1.70
CA VAL A 381 -25.48 6.47 2.54
C VAL A 381 -24.94 6.01 3.90
N GLY A 382 -25.56 6.47 4.97
CA GLY A 382 -25.13 6.19 6.34
C GLY A 382 -24.06 7.15 6.87
N VAL A 383 -23.41 7.95 6.01
CA VAL A 383 -22.36 8.89 6.41
C VAL A 383 -22.85 10.33 6.45
N ASN A 384 -23.28 10.87 5.31
CA ASN A 384 -23.76 12.25 5.22
C ASN A 384 -25.24 12.38 4.84
N LYS A 385 -25.93 11.26 4.57
CA LYS A 385 -27.35 11.17 4.35
C LYS A 385 -27.87 9.79 4.78
N PHE A 386 -29.14 9.74 5.23
CA PHE A 386 -29.78 8.53 5.75
C PHE A 386 -29.01 7.93 6.94
N THR A 387 -28.61 8.81 7.86
CA THR A 387 -27.73 8.47 9.00
C THR A 387 -28.46 7.79 10.17
N THR A 388 -29.78 7.82 10.19
CA THR A 388 -30.57 7.15 11.24
C THR A 388 -30.56 5.64 10.98
N SER A 389 -30.14 4.85 11.96
CA SER A 389 -30.17 3.38 11.93
C SER A 389 -30.29 2.81 13.32
N GLU A 390 -30.76 1.58 13.43
CA GLU A 390 -30.61 0.75 14.62
C GLU A 390 -29.14 0.26 14.71
N GLU A 391 -28.73 -0.20 15.89
CA GLU A 391 -27.42 -0.79 16.07
C GLU A 391 -27.26 -2.02 15.18
N SER A 392 -26.11 -2.09 14.49
CA SER A 392 -25.81 -3.21 13.60
C SER A 392 -25.70 -4.53 14.34
N GLY A 393 -26.56 -5.49 14.01
CA GLY A 393 -26.47 -6.86 14.52
C GLY A 393 -25.15 -7.57 14.12
N LEU A 394 -24.46 -7.08 13.11
CA LEU A 394 -23.17 -7.63 12.67
C LEU A 394 -21.98 -7.08 13.49
N SER A 395 -22.15 -5.92 14.13
CA SER A 395 -21.13 -5.29 14.99
C SER A 395 -21.36 -5.52 16.48
N SER A 396 -22.54 -5.99 16.89
CA SER A 396 -22.95 -6.19 18.30
C SER A 396 -22.55 -7.54 18.91
N GLY A 397 -21.71 -8.34 18.29
CA GLY A 397 -21.16 -9.59 18.85
C GLY A 397 -20.00 -9.33 19.80
N ASP A 398 -19.97 -10.02 20.94
CA ASP A 398 -18.96 -9.96 22.01
C ASP A 398 -17.55 -9.54 21.57
N GLY A 399 -17.24 -8.27 21.68
CA GLY A 399 -15.90 -7.67 21.85
C GLY A 399 -14.81 -7.87 20.79
N ASP A 400 -14.89 -8.89 19.94
CA ASP A 400 -13.81 -9.29 19.03
C ASP A 400 -14.22 -9.18 17.55
N SER A 401 -14.64 -8.00 17.11
CA SER A 401 -14.92 -7.74 15.67
C SER A 401 -13.66 -7.70 14.80
N VAL A 402 -12.46 -7.68 15.39
CA VAL A 402 -11.17 -7.50 14.72
C VAL A 402 -10.15 -8.51 15.25
N GLN A 403 -9.33 -9.06 14.33
CA GLN A 403 -8.26 -9.97 14.71
C GLN A 403 -7.13 -9.22 15.44
N VAL A 404 -6.72 -9.72 16.61
CA VAL A 404 -5.60 -9.18 17.39
C VAL A 404 -4.38 -10.07 17.21
N VAL A 405 -3.21 -9.46 16.98
CA VAL A 405 -1.92 -10.15 16.89
C VAL A 405 -1.31 -10.30 18.29
N ASP A 406 -0.81 -11.48 18.63
CA ASP A 406 -0.20 -11.74 19.94
C ASP A 406 1.15 -11.02 20.06
N LYS A 407 1.32 -10.20 21.10
CA LYS A 407 2.57 -9.47 21.41
C LYS A 407 3.81 -10.38 21.61
N LYS A 408 3.61 -11.68 21.86
CA LYS A 408 4.71 -12.64 21.99
C LYS A 408 5.44 -12.93 20.68
N ILE A 409 4.80 -12.66 19.53
CA ILE A 409 5.31 -12.98 18.19
C ILE A 409 6.59 -12.22 17.89
N GLU A 410 6.62 -10.93 18.18
CA GLU A 410 7.81 -10.11 18.01
C GLU A 410 9.01 -10.68 18.78
N LYS A 411 8.81 -11.07 20.05
CA LYS A 411 9.86 -11.69 20.86
C LYS A 411 10.34 -13.02 20.29
N ILE A 412 9.44 -13.85 19.80
CA ILE A 412 9.77 -15.14 19.16
C ILE A 412 10.59 -14.89 17.90
N GLN A 413 10.22 -13.93 17.09
CA GLN A 413 10.91 -13.63 15.84
C GLN A 413 12.31 -13.05 16.11
N ILE A 414 12.46 -12.14 17.06
CA ILE A 414 13.76 -11.60 17.48
C ILE A 414 14.66 -12.72 18.03
N SER A 415 14.12 -13.63 18.83
CA SER A 415 14.89 -14.77 19.34
C SER A 415 15.36 -15.69 18.22
N SER A 416 14.49 -15.99 17.24
CA SER A 416 14.84 -16.79 16.06
C SER A 416 15.95 -16.14 15.23
N LEU A 417 15.88 -14.84 15.04
CA LEU A 417 16.89 -14.05 14.33
C LEU A 417 18.24 -14.06 15.05
N THR A 418 18.24 -13.88 16.36
CA THR A 418 19.46 -13.93 17.19
C THR A 418 20.12 -15.31 17.10
N ASP A 419 19.32 -16.37 17.18
CA ASP A 419 19.80 -17.75 17.05
C ASP A 419 20.37 -18.01 15.64
N TRP A 420 19.72 -17.52 14.59
CA TRP A 420 20.23 -17.60 13.22
C TRP A 420 21.60 -16.94 13.07
N ARG A 421 21.75 -15.69 13.53
CA ARG A 421 23.01 -14.94 13.45
C ARG A 421 24.14 -15.61 14.26
N SER A 422 23.81 -16.28 15.36
CA SER A 422 24.80 -16.96 16.21
C SER A 422 25.35 -18.27 15.58
N LYS A 423 24.56 -18.93 14.74
CA LYS A 423 24.90 -20.26 14.19
C LYS A 423 25.48 -20.19 12.77
N ARG A 424 25.33 -19.10 12.05
CA ARG A 424 25.82 -18.95 10.68
C ARG A 424 27.33 -18.67 10.63
N ASN A 425 27.94 -18.90 9.47
CA ASN A 425 29.33 -18.53 9.22
C ASN A 425 29.45 -17.06 8.81
N ASN A 426 29.85 -16.20 9.75
CA ASN A 426 29.94 -14.75 9.51
C ASN A 426 30.96 -14.36 8.43
N ASN A 427 32.05 -15.14 8.24
CA ASN A 427 33.00 -14.86 7.15
C ASN A 427 32.36 -15.05 5.76
N LEU A 428 31.51 -16.07 5.60
CA LEU A 428 30.76 -16.29 4.37
C LEU A 428 29.73 -15.17 4.14
N VAL A 429 29.08 -14.71 5.21
CA VAL A 429 28.12 -13.60 5.17
C VAL A 429 28.80 -12.31 4.69
N GLU A 430 29.93 -11.92 5.30
CA GLU A 430 30.65 -10.70 4.89
C GLU A 430 31.12 -10.79 3.43
N LYS A 431 31.70 -11.93 3.04
CA LYS A 431 32.10 -12.14 1.62
C LYS A 431 30.92 -12.02 0.66
N ALA A 432 29.75 -12.55 1.03
CA ALA A 432 28.54 -12.48 0.20
C ALA A 432 28.00 -11.05 0.10
N LYS A 433 28.04 -10.29 1.19
CA LYS A 433 27.70 -8.85 1.20
C LYS A 433 28.65 -8.05 0.32
N ASP A 434 29.95 -8.31 0.37
CA ASP A 434 30.93 -7.63 -0.50
C ASP A 434 30.68 -7.95 -1.97
N ASN A 435 30.38 -9.20 -2.32
CA ASN A 435 30.00 -9.58 -3.68
C ASN A 435 28.73 -8.88 -4.14
N LEU A 436 27.74 -8.72 -3.26
CA LEU A 436 26.50 -8.00 -3.53
C LEU A 436 26.75 -6.51 -3.76
N LYS A 437 27.59 -5.86 -2.93
CA LYS A 437 28.03 -4.47 -3.12
C LYS A 437 28.73 -4.27 -4.46
N ASP A 438 29.61 -5.18 -4.80
CA ASP A 438 30.36 -5.14 -6.06
C ASP A 438 29.43 -5.28 -7.27
N ALA A 439 28.48 -6.20 -7.23
CA ALA A 439 27.49 -6.37 -8.29
C ALA A 439 26.64 -5.10 -8.47
N ALA A 440 26.15 -4.51 -7.37
CA ALA A 440 25.38 -3.30 -7.39
C ALA A 440 26.16 -2.09 -7.94
N ARG A 441 27.43 -1.88 -7.48
CA ARG A 441 28.30 -0.79 -7.96
C ARG A 441 28.66 -0.92 -9.45
N LYS A 442 28.88 -2.14 -9.92
CA LYS A 442 29.21 -2.45 -11.32
C LYS A 442 27.97 -2.52 -12.21
N LYS A 443 26.76 -2.33 -11.66
CA LYS A 443 25.48 -2.45 -12.35
C LYS A 443 25.29 -3.81 -13.04
N ILE A 444 25.83 -4.87 -12.43
CA ILE A 444 25.60 -6.25 -12.81
C ILE A 444 24.30 -6.70 -12.15
N ASN A 445 23.54 -7.58 -12.83
CA ASN A 445 22.30 -8.13 -12.28
C ASN A 445 22.52 -8.73 -10.89
N ILE A 446 21.84 -8.18 -9.88
CA ILE A 446 22.07 -8.51 -8.46
C ILE A 446 21.45 -9.83 -8.03
N MET A 447 20.63 -10.47 -8.86
CA MET A 447 19.87 -11.66 -8.44
C MET A 447 20.78 -12.82 -8.06
N THR A 448 21.84 -13.11 -8.83
CA THR A 448 22.78 -14.19 -8.49
C THR A 448 23.49 -13.91 -7.17
N ALA A 449 24.00 -12.70 -6.98
CA ALA A 449 24.65 -12.30 -5.73
C ALA A 449 23.69 -12.33 -4.53
N SER A 450 22.42 -11.97 -4.73
CA SER A 450 21.39 -12.05 -3.71
C SER A 450 21.05 -13.49 -3.32
N ILE A 451 21.01 -14.42 -4.28
CA ILE A 451 20.80 -15.86 -4.01
C ILE A 451 21.96 -16.44 -3.20
N GLU A 452 23.20 -16.12 -3.58
CA GLU A 452 24.37 -16.55 -2.83
C GLU A 452 24.42 -15.93 -1.42
N ALA A 453 24.00 -14.68 -1.28
CA ALA A 453 23.85 -14.04 0.03
C ALA A 453 22.79 -14.74 0.90
N ALA A 454 21.67 -15.14 0.32
CA ALA A 454 20.64 -15.92 1.02
C ALA A 454 21.18 -17.25 1.54
N LYS A 455 21.93 -17.99 0.72
CA LYS A 455 22.59 -19.25 1.10
C LYS A 455 23.67 -19.07 2.17
N ALA A 456 24.42 -17.96 2.12
CA ALA A 456 25.41 -17.62 3.12
C ALA A 456 24.81 -17.27 4.48
N GLY A 457 23.51 -17.01 4.56
CA GLY A 457 22.81 -16.68 5.79
C GLY A 457 22.66 -15.19 6.08
N VAL A 458 22.79 -14.35 5.07
CA VAL A 458 22.47 -12.91 5.15
C VAL A 458 21.01 -12.72 5.52
N THR A 459 20.70 -11.70 6.32
CA THR A 459 19.34 -11.36 6.73
C THR A 459 18.71 -10.29 5.81
N THR A 460 17.40 -10.09 5.93
CA THR A 460 16.65 -9.09 5.16
C THR A 460 17.19 -7.69 5.44
N GLY A 461 17.43 -7.33 6.70
CA GLY A 461 18.04 -6.07 7.08
C GLY A 461 19.45 -5.91 6.52
N GLU A 462 20.31 -6.92 6.68
CA GLU A 462 21.69 -6.88 6.17
C GLU A 462 21.76 -6.77 4.65
N TRP A 463 20.88 -7.45 3.91
CA TRP A 463 20.77 -7.27 2.46
C TRP A 463 20.38 -5.83 2.09
N ALA A 464 19.35 -5.31 2.74
CA ALA A 464 18.86 -3.96 2.48
C ALA A 464 19.89 -2.89 2.88
N ASP A 465 20.59 -3.05 4.01
CA ASP A 465 21.63 -2.13 4.46
C ASP A 465 22.84 -2.15 3.50
N THR A 466 23.22 -3.34 3.01
CA THR A 466 24.24 -3.49 1.98
C THR A 466 23.87 -2.71 0.71
N MET A 467 22.60 -2.76 0.32
CA MET A 467 22.13 -2.01 -0.86
C MET A 467 21.96 -0.51 -0.56
N ARG A 468 21.56 -0.12 0.69
CA ARG A 468 21.54 1.29 1.13
C ARG A 468 22.90 1.95 1.08
N GLU A 469 23.96 1.23 1.41
CA GLU A 469 25.35 1.73 1.29
C GLU A 469 25.74 2.07 -0.17
N VAL A 470 25.16 1.40 -1.15
CA VAL A 470 25.45 1.63 -2.58
C VAL A 470 24.56 2.68 -3.21
N PHE A 471 23.25 2.58 -2.97
CA PHE A 471 22.23 3.41 -3.64
C PHE A 471 21.79 4.62 -2.81
N GLY A 472 22.04 4.61 -1.50
CA GLY A 472 21.44 5.54 -0.56
C GLY A 472 19.98 5.16 -0.20
N GLU A 473 19.41 5.94 0.68
CA GLU A 473 18.01 5.81 1.09
C GLU A 473 17.20 6.99 0.53
N PHE A 474 16.06 6.69 -0.06
CA PHE A 474 15.17 7.73 -0.57
C PHE A 474 14.26 8.27 0.54
N ARG A 475 14.19 9.58 0.65
CA ARG A 475 13.23 10.29 1.50
C ARG A 475 12.38 11.19 0.62
N ALA A 476 11.06 11.01 0.70
CA ALA A 476 10.13 11.84 -0.06
C ALA A 476 10.18 13.29 0.44
N PRO A 477 10.03 14.27 -0.48
CA PRO A 477 9.88 15.67 -0.09
C PRO A 477 8.71 15.86 0.88
N THR A 478 8.92 16.65 1.94
CA THR A 478 7.91 16.91 3.00
C THR A 478 7.15 18.23 2.80
N GLY A 479 7.29 18.86 1.64
CA GLY A 479 6.61 20.11 1.32
C GLY A 479 5.09 19.94 1.15
N VAL A 480 4.29 20.59 1.99
CA VAL A 480 2.83 20.68 1.83
C VAL A 480 2.51 21.92 0.99
N THR A 481 2.00 21.69 -0.22
CA THR A 481 1.57 22.78 -1.11
C THR A 481 0.07 23.02 -0.94
N VAL A 482 -0.33 24.26 -0.62
CA VAL A 482 -1.75 24.63 -0.55
C VAL A 482 -2.31 24.68 -1.98
N SER A 483 -3.31 23.85 -2.27
CA SER A 483 -4.15 24.06 -3.44
C SER A 483 -5.39 24.86 -3.00
N LYS A 484 -5.67 26.00 -3.63
CA LYS A 484 -6.93 26.72 -3.42
C LYS A 484 -8.09 25.83 -3.92
N SER A 485 -8.65 25.03 -3.04
CA SER A 485 -9.64 24.03 -3.48
C SER A 485 -10.80 23.76 -2.52
N SER A 486 -11.16 24.67 -1.62
CA SER A 486 -12.41 24.46 -0.88
C SER A 486 -13.18 25.77 -0.68
N ASP A 487 -14.27 25.89 -1.44
CA ASP A 487 -15.38 26.81 -1.13
C ASP A 487 -16.28 26.24 -0.02
N SER A 488 -15.70 25.75 1.10
CA SER A 488 -16.53 25.34 2.23
C SER A 488 -16.93 26.56 3.02
N GLU A 489 -18.23 26.78 3.23
CA GLU A 489 -18.78 27.91 4.00
C GLU A 489 -18.24 27.97 5.43
N SER A 490 -17.74 26.87 5.98
CA SER A 490 -17.19 26.79 7.34
C SER A 490 -15.71 27.20 7.45
N LEU A 491 -14.95 27.25 6.36
CA LEU A 491 -13.52 27.59 6.39
C LEU A 491 -13.25 29.04 6.89
N PRO A 492 -13.99 30.08 6.47
CA PRO A 492 -13.79 31.43 6.99
C PRO A 492 -14.01 31.55 8.50
N THR A 493 -14.98 30.81 9.05
CA THR A 493 -15.24 30.77 10.49
C THR A 493 -14.08 30.12 11.24
N LEU A 494 -13.56 29.01 10.71
CA LEU A 494 -12.38 28.33 11.26
C LEU A 494 -11.13 29.23 11.22
N GLN A 495 -10.88 29.92 10.11
CA GLN A 495 -9.77 30.87 9.97
C GLN A 495 -9.86 32.00 11.00
N LYS A 496 -11.07 32.51 11.27
CA LYS A 496 -11.30 33.52 12.31
C LYS A 496 -10.93 32.99 13.69
N LYS A 497 -11.38 31.78 14.04
CA LYS A 497 -11.05 31.11 15.30
C LYS A 497 -9.53 30.93 15.48
N VAL A 498 -8.87 30.38 14.47
CA VAL A 498 -7.40 30.17 14.48
C VAL A 498 -6.66 31.49 14.67
N LYS A 499 -7.12 32.56 14.00
CA LYS A 499 -6.52 33.89 14.12
C LYS A 499 -6.71 34.48 15.53
N GLU A 500 -7.85 34.23 16.18
CA GLU A 500 -8.11 34.67 17.55
C GLU A 500 -7.19 33.98 18.56
N VAL A 501 -7.04 32.64 18.44
CA VAL A 501 -6.10 31.86 19.27
C VAL A 501 -4.65 32.32 19.03
N SER A 502 -4.25 32.50 17.76
CA SER A 502 -2.91 32.99 17.40
C SER A 502 -2.59 34.36 17.98
N LYS A 503 -3.59 35.28 18.06
CA LYS A 503 -3.42 36.58 18.72
C LYS A 503 -3.15 36.45 20.24
N LYS A 504 -3.86 35.51 20.92
CA LYS A 504 -3.63 35.23 22.33
C LYS A 504 -2.23 34.68 22.59
N LEU A 505 -1.75 33.81 21.70
CA LEU A 505 -0.40 33.23 21.75
C LEU A 505 0.71 34.22 21.34
N LYS A 506 0.36 35.36 20.73
CA LYS A 506 1.29 36.31 20.08
C LYS A 506 2.14 35.72 18.97
N ARG A 507 1.75 34.58 18.43
CA ARG A 507 2.37 33.90 17.29
C ARG A 507 1.36 32.94 16.65
N ASN A 508 1.58 32.53 15.39
CA ASN A 508 0.73 31.53 14.74
C ASN A 508 0.79 30.21 15.50
N ILE A 509 -0.34 29.49 15.52
CA ILE A 509 -0.38 28.12 16.04
C ILE A 509 0.55 27.27 15.17
N LYS A 510 1.55 26.63 15.76
CA LYS A 510 2.45 25.72 15.04
C LYS A 510 2.09 24.26 15.36
N LEU A 511 1.78 23.52 14.32
CA LEU A 511 1.39 22.11 14.35
C LEU A 511 2.50 21.26 13.75
N LEU A 512 2.98 20.26 14.49
CA LEU A 512 3.81 19.20 13.93
C LEU A 512 2.94 17.99 13.57
N ILE A 513 3.07 17.50 12.34
CA ILE A 513 2.45 16.26 11.91
C ILE A 513 3.54 15.25 11.55
N GLY A 514 3.49 14.08 12.17
CA GLY A 514 4.40 12.98 11.93
C GLY A 514 3.71 11.63 11.79
N LYS A 515 4.34 10.74 11.02
CA LYS A 515 3.96 9.33 10.93
C LYS A 515 5.06 8.48 11.52
N PRO A 516 4.93 8.09 12.79
CA PRO A 516 5.86 7.14 13.42
C PRO A 516 5.66 5.71 12.88
N GLY A 517 6.72 4.89 13.00
CA GLY A 517 6.71 3.50 12.57
C GLY A 517 6.93 3.33 11.07
N LEU A 518 6.65 2.15 10.54
CA LEU A 518 6.95 1.76 9.17
C LEU A 518 5.79 1.93 8.18
N ASP A 519 4.59 2.24 8.65
CA ASP A 519 3.44 2.49 7.78
C ASP A 519 3.64 3.75 6.94
N GLY A 520 3.59 3.59 5.62
CA GLY A 520 3.86 4.66 4.67
C GLY A 520 2.63 5.36 4.10
N HIS A 521 1.41 4.96 4.47
CA HIS A 521 0.18 5.60 3.98
C HIS A 521 0.04 7.03 4.50
N SER A 522 0.55 8.00 3.75
CA SER A 522 0.65 9.41 4.19
C SER A 522 -0.60 10.26 3.92
N ASN A 523 -1.54 9.75 3.14
CA ASN A 523 -2.65 10.52 2.57
C ASN A 523 -3.50 11.25 3.64
N GLY A 524 -3.89 10.58 4.72
CA GLY A 524 -4.64 11.20 5.82
C GLY A 524 -3.85 12.31 6.52
N ALA A 525 -2.56 12.09 6.80
CA ALA A 525 -1.69 13.09 7.40
C ALA A 525 -1.50 14.32 6.50
N GLU A 526 -1.34 14.10 5.19
CA GLU A 526 -1.20 15.16 4.19
C GLU A 526 -2.48 16.00 4.05
N GLN A 527 -3.67 15.37 4.13
CA GLN A 527 -4.96 16.07 4.12
C GLN A 527 -5.12 16.98 5.35
N ILE A 528 -4.80 16.48 6.54
CA ILE A 528 -4.82 17.27 7.77
C ILE A 528 -3.81 18.43 7.68
N ALA A 529 -2.58 18.18 7.21
CA ALA A 529 -1.55 19.20 7.04
C ALA A 529 -2.00 20.31 6.09
N MET A 530 -2.63 19.95 4.98
CA MET A 530 -3.15 20.88 3.99
C MET A 530 -4.28 21.74 4.58
N ARG A 531 -5.27 21.10 5.22
CA ARG A 531 -6.40 21.81 5.83
C ARG A 531 -5.98 22.72 6.98
N ALA A 532 -5.04 22.29 7.84
CA ALA A 532 -4.48 23.13 8.90
C ALA A 532 -3.78 24.36 8.34
N LYS A 533 -3.02 24.23 7.25
CA LYS A 533 -2.36 25.33 6.57
C LYS A 533 -3.36 26.32 5.95
N GLU A 534 -4.42 25.82 5.32
CA GLU A 534 -5.54 26.63 4.80
C GLU A 534 -6.23 27.43 5.94
N ALA A 535 -6.38 26.82 7.11
CA ALA A 535 -6.97 27.46 8.28
C ALA A 535 -6.06 28.51 8.95
N GLY A 536 -4.76 28.55 8.60
CA GLY A 536 -3.81 29.56 9.11
C GLY A 536 -2.82 29.03 10.14
N PHE A 537 -2.68 27.72 10.30
CA PHE A 537 -1.61 27.12 11.11
C PHE A 537 -0.27 27.21 10.40
N ASP A 538 0.80 27.35 11.19
CA ASP A 538 2.15 27.04 10.74
C ASP A 538 2.37 25.53 10.87
N VAL A 539 2.57 24.82 9.76
CA VAL A 539 2.57 23.35 9.72
C VAL A 539 3.96 22.82 9.42
N VAL A 540 4.49 22.03 10.34
CA VAL A 540 5.70 21.22 10.18
C VAL A 540 5.28 19.79 9.86
N TYR A 541 5.36 19.40 8.60
CA TYR A 541 5.11 18.02 8.16
C TYR A 541 6.43 17.29 7.95
N GLN A 542 6.67 16.25 8.74
CA GLN A 542 7.95 15.53 8.72
C GLN A 542 7.96 14.29 7.82
N GLY A 543 6.83 13.94 7.22
CA GLY A 543 6.72 12.76 6.38
C GLY A 543 6.50 11.45 7.17
N ILE A 544 7.06 10.37 6.67
CA ILE A 544 6.84 8.99 7.14
C ILE A 544 8.10 8.38 7.75
N ARG A 545 7.94 7.24 8.43
CA ARG A 545 9.02 6.44 9.02
C ARG A 545 9.85 7.16 10.07
N LEU A 546 9.16 7.85 10.94
CA LEU A 546 9.79 8.57 12.05
C LEU A 546 9.87 7.70 13.29
N THR A 547 10.95 7.83 14.03
CA THR A 547 11.01 7.32 15.39
C THR A 547 10.33 8.31 16.35
N PRO A 548 9.77 7.87 17.49
CA PRO A 548 9.25 8.75 18.52
C PRO A 548 10.26 9.83 18.95
N ASN A 549 11.56 9.47 19.01
CA ASN A 549 12.62 10.40 19.36
C ASN A 549 12.81 11.52 18.32
N GLN A 550 12.74 11.20 17.02
CA GLN A 550 12.80 12.24 15.96
C GLN A 550 11.63 13.20 16.07
N ILE A 551 10.41 12.69 16.31
CA ILE A 551 9.21 13.54 16.47
C ILE A 551 9.36 14.48 17.67
N VAL A 552 9.78 13.97 18.82
CA VAL A 552 9.95 14.78 20.03
C VAL A 552 11.08 15.81 19.90
N ASN A 553 12.19 15.43 19.26
CA ASN A 553 13.29 16.38 18.99
C ASN A 553 12.83 17.52 18.07
N SER A 554 12.14 17.20 16.98
CA SER A 554 11.61 18.22 16.09
C SER A 554 10.55 19.09 16.75
N ALA A 555 9.70 18.50 17.61
CA ALA A 555 8.72 19.28 18.37
C ALA A 555 9.40 20.31 19.28
N LEU A 556 10.54 19.95 19.86
CA LEU A 556 11.37 20.85 20.68
C LEU A 556 12.04 21.93 19.82
N GLU A 557 12.75 21.54 18.77
CA GLU A 557 13.49 22.45 17.87
C GLU A 557 12.57 23.47 17.21
N GLU A 558 11.42 23.02 16.74
CA GLU A 558 10.41 23.87 16.10
C GLU A 558 9.51 24.62 17.08
N SER A 559 9.62 24.36 18.38
CA SER A 559 8.79 24.97 19.43
C SER A 559 7.30 24.90 19.11
N VAL A 560 6.80 23.70 18.80
CA VAL A 560 5.42 23.48 18.35
C VAL A 560 4.43 23.62 19.49
N HIS A 561 3.18 23.97 19.16
CA HIS A 561 2.09 24.08 20.11
C HIS A 561 1.27 22.80 20.26
N ILE A 562 1.30 21.93 19.24
CA ILE A 562 0.53 20.69 19.19
C ILE A 562 1.24 19.66 18.31
N ILE A 563 1.13 18.39 18.68
CA ILE A 563 1.66 17.26 17.91
C ILE A 563 0.48 16.41 17.41
N GLY A 564 0.40 16.22 16.10
CA GLY A 564 -0.53 15.31 15.44
C GLY A 564 0.20 14.07 14.90
N LEU A 565 -0.29 12.89 15.23
CA LEU A 565 0.25 11.62 14.77
C LEU A 565 -0.74 10.89 13.88
N SER A 566 -0.25 10.25 12.82
CA SER A 566 -1.05 9.36 11.96
C SER A 566 -0.51 7.95 12.03
N ILE A 567 -1.31 6.99 12.54
CA ILE A 567 -0.89 5.61 12.80
C ILE A 567 -1.98 4.66 12.28
N LEU A 568 -1.66 3.83 11.27
CA LEU A 568 -2.60 2.93 10.62
C LEU A 568 -2.26 1.44 10.78
N SER A 569 -1.04 1.11 11.19
CA SER A 569 -0.50 -0.26 11.24
C SER A 569 -0.87 -1.08 12.48
N GLY A 570 -1.58 -0.49 13.45
CA GLY A 570 -1.91 -1.14 14.72
C GLY A 570 -0.78 -1.13 15.77
N SER A 571 0.32 -0.43 15.53
CA SER A 571 1.44 -0.21 16.47
C SER A 571 1.23 0.97 17.42
N HIS A 572 0.01 1.51 17.46
CA HIS A 572 -0.32 2.77 18.15
C HIS A 572 0.02 2.75 19.65
N LEU A 573 -0.23 1.64 20.36
CA LEU A 573 0.02 1.59 21.80
C LEU A 573 1.52 1.70 22.13
N GLU A 574 2.35 0.91 21.46
CA GLU A 574 3.79 0.88 21.64
C GLU A 574 4.44 2.23 21.28
N ILE A 575 4.02 2.80 20.16
CA ILE A 575 4.51 4.09 19.67
C ILE A 575 4.11 5.24 20.60
N LEU A 576 2.86 5.28 21.06
CA LEU A 576 2.35 6.31 21.94
C LEU A 576 2.99 6.24 23.34
N GLU A 577 3.23 5.01 23.85
CA GLU A 577 3.96 4.79 25.09
C GLU A 577 5.38 5.39 25.02
N ASP A 578 6.13 5.06 23.97
CA ASP A 578 7.47 5.58 23.76
C ASP A 578 7.49 7.11 23.63
N LEU A 579 6.58 7.67 22.81
CA LEU A 579 6.50 9.10 22.57
C LEU A 579 6.16 9.88 23.85
N THR A 580 5.15 9.42 24.60
CA THR A 580 4.72 10.10 25.83
C THR A 580 5.77 10.01 26.93
N ASN A 581 6.52 8.91 27.02
CA ASN A 581 7.65 8.78 27.93
C ASN A 581 8.80 9.74 27.56
N LEU A 582 9.09 9.91 26.27
CA LEU A 582 10.07 10.88 25.78
C LEU A 582 9.64 12.32 26.07
N LEU A 583 8.36 12.66 25.88
CA LEU A 583 7.81 13.99 26.23
C LEU A 583 7.94 14.28 27.75
N LYS A 584 7.69 13.28 28.59
CA LYS A 584 7.91 13.40 30.05
C LYS A 584 9.37 13.68 30.38
N THR A 585 10.28 12.89 29.81
CA THR A 585 11.73 13.01 30.04
C THR A 585 12.27 14.40 29.63
N LYS A 586 11.69 14.98 28.57
CA LYS A 586 12.08 16.30 28.07
C LYS A 586 11.26 17.48 28.63
N ASN A 587 10.43 17.24 29.66
CA ASN A 587 9.55 18.23 30.27
C ASN A 587 8.59 18.93 29.29
N MET A 588 8.11 18.19 28.28
CA MET A 588 7.23 18.69 27.22
C MET A 588 5.77 18.21 27.36
N THR A 589 5.35 17.80 28.56
CA THR A 589 4.02 17.22 28.83
C THR A 589 2.86 18.21 28.63
N LYS A 590 3.13 19.50 28.56
CA LYS A 590 2.13 20.55 28.27
C LYS A 590 1.72 20.61 26.80
N ILE A 591 2.51 20.06 25.89
CA ILE A 591 2.17 20.03 24.47
C ILE A 591 1.10 18.99 24.24
N PRO A 592 -0.11 19.36 23.76
CA PRO A 592 -1.16 18.41 23.48
C PRO A 592 -0.75 17.49 22.34
N VAL A 593 -1.00 16.19 22.51
CA VAL A 593 -0.83 15.15 21.50
C VAL A 593 -2.20 14.65 21.06
N ILE A 594 -2.41 14.59 19.76
CA ILE A 594 -3.58 13.96 19.15
C ILE A 594 -3.12 12.84 18.23
N VAL A 595 -3.96 11.85 18.02
CA VAL A 595 -3.66 10.74 17.13
C VAL A 595 -4.85 10.47 16.21
N GLY A 596 -4.56 10.24 14.93
CA GLY A 596 -5.52 9.81 13.92
C GLY A 596 -5.09 8.48 13.31
N GLY A 597 -6.07 7.63 12.95
CA GLY A 597 -5.79 6.36 12.29
C GLY A 597 -6.89 5.31 12.47
N ILE A 598 -6.57 4.08 12.09
CA ILE A 598 -7.45 2.92 12.34
C ILE A 598 -7.15 2.39 13.75
N ILE A 599 -7.80 2.99 14.75
CA ILE A 599 -7.56 2.70 16.17
C ILE A 599 -8.83 2.11 16.78
N PRO A 600 -8.76 0.88 17.33
CA PRO A 600 -9.92 0.26 17.97
C PRO A 600 -10.44 1.06 19.17
N GLU A 601 -11.76 1.18 19.32
CA GLU A 601 -12.40 1.95 20.41
C GLU A 601 -11.99 1.45 21.81
N LYS A 602 -11.77 0.14 21.96
CA LYS A 602 -11.29 -0.45 23.23
C LYS A 602 -9.95 0.11 23.71
N ASP A 603 -9.13 0.66 22.81
CA ASP A 603 -7.81 1.22 23.14
C ASP A 603 -7.90 2.72 23.50
N PHE A 604 -9.02 3.40 23.27
CA PHE A 604 -9.17 4.85 23.51
C PHE A 604 -8.91 5.23 24.96
N GLU A 605 -9.42 4.47 25.93
CA GLU A 605 -9.17 4.76 27.35
C GLU A 605 -7.71 4.58 27.73
N ILE A 606 -7.04 3.58 27.18
CA ILE A 606 -5.62 3.33 27.40
C ILE A 606 -4.81 4.52 26.85
N ILE A 607 -5.11 4.93 25.63
CA ILE A 607 -4.46 6.05 24.95
C ILE A 607 -4.67 7.36 25.70
N ARG A 608 -5.88 7.63 26.22
CA ARG A 608 -6.14 8.83 27.04
C ARG A 608 -5.35 8.81 28.34
N LYS A 609 -5.22 7.65 28.99
CA LYS A 609 -4.39 7.50 30.22
C LYS A 609 -2.91 7.75 29.95
N MET A 610 -2.41 7.53 28.73
CA MET A 610 -1.05 7.87 28.32
C MET A 610 -0.86 9.40 28.19
N GLY A 611 -1.93 10.19 28.12
CA GLY A 611 -1.86 11.66 28.00
C GLY A 611 -2.24 12.20 26.62
N VAL A 612 -2.71 11.37 25.70
CA VAL A 612 -3.23 11.81 24.40
C VAL A 612 -4.59 12.52 24.60
N LYS A 613 -4.76 13.68 23.98
CA LYS A 613 -5.95 14.53 24.16
C LYS A 613 -7.17 13.98 23.42
N LYS A 614 -6.99 13.53 22.19
CA LYS A 614 -8.07 12.98 21.36
C LYS A 614 -7.56 11.96 20.35
N VAL A 615 -8.39 10.97 20.10
CA VAL A 615 -8.23 9.96 19.05
C VAL A 615 -9.24 10.28 17.95
N TYR A 616 -8.79 10.30 16.69
CA TYR A 616 -9.64 10.43 15.51
C TYR A 616 -9.57 9.14 14.68
N THR A 617 -10.71 8.71 14.17
CA THR A 617 -10.87 7.52 13.34
C THR A 617 -11.49 7.90 11.99
N PRO A 618 -11.65 6.98 11.04
CA PRO A 618 -12.37 7.24 9.81
C PRO A 618 -13.84 7.73 9.98
N LYS A 619 -14.41 7.63 11.18
CA LYS A 619 -15.72 8.24 11.52
C LYS A 619 -15.65 9.77 11.56
N ASP A 620 -14.47 10.32 11.87
CA ASP A 620 -14.23 11.76 11.98
C ASP A 620 -13.82 12.33 10.61
N TYR A 621 -14.75 12.35 9.67
CA TYR A 621 -14.49 12.76 8.27
C TYR A 621 -14.47 14.28 8.05
N ASP A 622 -15.03 15.09 8.99
CA ASP A 622 -15.03 16.55 8.93
C ASP A 622 -13.67 17.12 9.38
N LEU A 623 -12.84 17.46 8.41
CA LEU A 623 -11.52 18.03 8.67
C LEU A 623 -11.57 19.39 9.39
N ASN A 624 -12.63 20.19 9.17
CA ASN A 624 -12.77 21.49 9.82
C ASN A 624 -13.01 21.32 11.33
N THR A 625 -13.80 20.35 11.73
CA THR A 625 -14.01 19.98 13.14
C THR A 625 -12.69 19.54 13.77
N ILE A 626 -11.90 18.70 13.10
CA ILE A 626 -10.58 18.27 13.61
C ILE A 626 -9.64 19.46 13.86
N ILE A 627 -9.54 20.37 12.90
CA ILE A 627 -8.68 21.56 13.03
C ILE A 627 -9.20 22.55 14.10
N SER A 628 -10.51 22.66 14.21
CA SER A 628 -11.16 23.44 15.28
C SER A 628 -10.80 22.92 16.68
N ASP A 629 -10.91 21.60 16.88
CA ASP A 629 -10.52 20.93 18.13
C ASP A 629 -9.04 21.17 18.47
N MET A 630 -8.16 21.09 17.46
CA MET A 630 -6.73 21.37 17.63
C MET A 630 -6.50 22.78 18.16
N SER A 631 -7.22 23.79 17.65
CA SER A 631 -7.16 25.15 18.15
C SER A 631 -7.57 25.26 19.61
N ASP A 632 -8.65 24.55 20.01
CA ASP A 632 -9.14 24.55 21.39
C ASP A 632 -8.13 23.90 22.34
N PHE A 633 -7.51 22.79 21.95
CA PHE A 633 -6.49 22.14 22.78
C PHE A 633 -5.25 23.02 22.98
N VAL A 634 -4.84 23.77 21.96
CA VAL A 634 -3.74 24.72 22.08
C VAL A 634 -4.12 25.86 23.00
N GLU A 635 -5.33 26.43 22.88
CA GLU A 635 -5.81 27.49 23.74
C GLU A 635 -5.86 27.06 25.22
N GLN A 636 -6.39 25.87 25.50
CA GLN A 636 -6.46 25.29 26.86
C GLN A 636 -5.08 25.01 27.45
N SER A 637 -4.09 24.66 26.61
CA SER A 637 -2.74 24.34 27.09
C SER A 637 -1.87 25.62 27.33
N ALA A 638 -2.29 26.76 26.76
CA ALA A 638 -1.64 28.05 26.92
C ALA A 638 -2.21 28.86 28.09
N ALA A 639 -3.41 28.51 28.56
CA ALA A 639 -4.03 29.09 29.74
C ALA A 639 -3.48 28.46 31.02
#